data_46acdc2df5abb6cf1f879c23ae113152
#
_entry.id   46acdc2df5abb6cf1f879c23ae113152
#
_cell.length_a   1.000
_cell.length_b   1.000
_cell.length_c   1.000
_cell.angle_alpha   90.00
_cell.angle_beta   90.00
_cell.angle_gamma   90.00
#
_symmetry.space_group_name_H-M   'P 1'
#
loop_
_entity.id
_entity.type
_entity.pdbx_description
1 polymer ?
#
loop_
_entity_poly.entity_id
_entity_poly.type
_entity_poly.pdbx_seq_one_letter_code
_entity_poly.pdbx_strand_id
1 'polypeptide(L)'
;MYFDLAKELNEQQYKAAATLHGPLLVIAGAGSGKTRMLTYRIANMLQNGIKEEAILALTFTNKAASEMGDRIRSLTNLPLKKLTATTFHSFGMGVLKQYIQHLGFKNNFTIYDSNDRMALIKEVIQNLDYVVESFDLYELSTLFSDIKTKRKVFGANASDKIRNLYSEYEKHLKAYNAVDFDDLIMKPLDLFEKKPEVLQALRNRFTHILVDEFQDTSLSQYRMVESLAQESRNLCVVGDDDQSIYSWRGANYENLVMFERDFPERLEVKLERNYRSTGTILEAANSLIVNNQIRKEKRLWTDSGKGSSIRLIHPANDDDEASVIADEILMTHKKEDKPFSDFGVLVRTNSLIDTLETKFTERGIPSQVTGGQSFFDRKEIRDIVSYLKVIANQDDDINLLRVINTPRRGIGRTTLEKMRKVADDHHCSLYSALSLMSIATDGQIKEGMQKTLKRFASLIEEYHHQLFETRTQRNMVLRTLIQEIGYKAYLEAEYPDNENVVAYKMKGITMLCDMLARWERNPENAKASIFDYLNRISLAGKESNPQEDAGKIALMTIHASKGLEFDTVYLAGVEDQYIPHARAIEDDPANIDEERRLFYVAITRARRSLIISSCEKRKKGHDEVTSLPSRFLEEIPKALFDEEDPAKQLSSEQVVDKLRLLRERLAARNSG
;
A
#
# COMPACT_ATOMS: atom_id res chain seq x y z
N MET A 1 -11.44 30.35 -14.60
CA MET A 1 -10.12 30.85 -15.05
C MET A 1 -9.75 30.02 -16.26
N TYR A 2 -9.47 30.64 -17.38
CA TYR A 2 -9.08 29.94 -18.60
C TYR A 2 -7.58 29.68 -18.55
N PHE A 3 -7.15 28.41 -18.56
CA PHE A 3 -5.78 28.04 -18.82
C PHE A 3 -5.66 27.60 -20.30
N ASP A 4 -4.52 27.91 -20.90
CA ASP A 4 -4.22 27.55 -22.28
C ASP A 4 -3.37 26.27 -22.28
N LEU A 5 -4.02 25.13 -22.61
CA LEU A 5 -3.33 23.83 -22.66
C LEU A 5 -2.06 23.86 -23.52
N ALA A 6 -2.05 24.63 -24.60
CA ALA A 6 -0.92 24.68 -25.53
C ALA A 6 0.33 25.34 -24.92
N LYS A 7 0.13 26.22 -23.91
CA LYS A 7 1.25 26.86 -23.20
C LYS A 7 1.78 26.00 -22.05
N GLU A 8 0.91 25.17 -21.48
CA GLU A 8 1.21 24.39 -20.27
C GLU A 8 1.74 22.98 -20.57
N LEU A 9 1.45 22.43 -21.73
CA LEU A 9 1.72 21.04 -22.09
C LEU A 9 2.56 20.98 -23.38
N ASN A 10 3.40 19.94 -23.47
CA ASN A 10 4.04 19.64 -24.75
C ASN A 10 3.01 19.09 -25.75
N GLU A 11 3.40 18.96 -27.02
CA GLU A 11 2.51 18.53 -28.10
C GLU A 11 1.75 17.24 -27.81
N GLN A 12 2.44 16.21 -27.30
CA GLN A 12 1.84 14.90 -27.03
C GLN A 12 0.93 14.95 -25.79
N GLN A 13 1.37 15.62 -24.73
CA GLN A 13 0.53 15.87 -23.55
C GLN A 13 -0.71 16.69 -23.91
N TYR A 14 -0.55 17.73 -24.76
CA TYR A 14 -1.66 18.53 -25.26
C TYR A 14 -2.65 17.66 -26.04
N LYS A 15 -2.17 16.85 -27.00
CA LYS A 15 -3.03 15.94 -27.77
C LYS A 15 -3.84 15.03 -26.86
N ALA A 16 -3.21 14.43 -25.86
CA ALA A 16 -3.90 13.57 -24.89
C ALA A 16 -4.89 14.34 -24.00
N ALA A 17 -4.53 15.53 -23.51
CA ALA A 17 -5.40 16.33 -22.63
C ALA A 17 -6.57 16.99 -23.38
N ALA A 18 -6.40 17.31 -24.66
CA ALA A 18 -7.43 17.95 -25.50
C ALA A 18 -8.47 16.96 -26.03
N THR A 19 -8.14 15.67 -26.15
CA THR A 19 -9.06 14.63 -26.65
C THR A 19 -10.07 14.27 -25.56
N LEU A 20 -11.24 14.88 -25.52
CA LEU A 20 -12.23 14.70 -24.44
C LEU A 20 -13.08 13.45 -24.59
N HIS A 21 -13.38 13.02 -25.81
CA HIS A 21 -14.28 11.91 -26.11
C HIS A 21 -13.57 10.75 -26.80
N GLY A 22 -14.14 9.56 -26.66
CA GLY A 22 -13.61 8.33 -27.21
C GLY A 22 -12.52 7.69 -26.34
N PRO A 23 -12.16 6.43 -26.63
CA PRO A 23 -11.16 5.71 -25.87
C PRO A 23 -9.75 6.23 -26.18
N LEU A 24 -8.94 6.42 -25.15
CA LEU A 24 -7.59 6.97 -25.23
C LEU A 24 -6.61 6.07 -24.47
N LEU A 25 -5.57 5.61 -25.15
CA LEU A 25 -4.43 4.92 -24.58
C LEU A 25 -3.22 5.87 -24.55
N VAL A 26 -2.69 6.14 -23.36
CA VAL A 26 -1.49 6.95 -23.19
C VAL A 26 -0.37 6.06 -22.66
N ILE A 27 0.61 5.78 -23.51
CA ILE A 27 1.83 5.05 -23.15
C ILE A 27 2.84 6.09 -22.69
N ALA A 28 3.13 6.14 -21.40
CA ALA A 28 3.84 7.25 -20.80
C ALA A 28 5.02 6.74 -19.97
N GLY A 29 6.23 6.99 -20.45
CA GLY A 29 7.44 6.58 -19.76
C GLY A 29 7.64 7.24 -18.38
N ALA A 30 8.62 6.75 -17.62
CA ALA A 30 8.98 7.31 -16.33
C ALA A 30 9.27 8.82 -16.44
N GLY A 31 8.76 9.63 -15.51
CA GLY A 31 9.02 11.07 -15.45
C GLY A 31 8.49 11.88 -16.64
N SER A 32 7.63 11.33 -17.50
CA SER A 32 7.08 12.02 -18.69
C SER A 32 5.90 12.96 -18.39
N GLY A 33 5.52 13.11 -17.12
CA GLY A 33 4.44 13.99 -16.69
C GLY A 33 3.04 13.40 -16.87
N LYS A 34 2.88 12.09 -16.73
CA LYS A 34 1.58 11.37 -16.71
C LYS A 34 0.51 12.10 -15.89
N THR A 35 0.79 12.29 -14.62
CA THR A 35 -0.15 12.92 -13.67
C THR A 35 -0.45 14.37 -14.06
N ARG A 36 0.55 15.12 -14.58
CA ARG A 36 0.32 16.47 -15.11
C ARG A 36 -0.68 16.43 -16.27
N MET A 37 -0.47 15.58 -17.24
CA MET A 37 -1.36 15.43 -18.39
C MET A 37 -2.78 15.06 -17.94
N LEU A 38 -2.94 14.09 -17.02
CA LEU A 38 -4.26 13.68 -16.49
C LEU A 38 -4.97 14.81 -15.75
N THR A 39 -4.27 15.56 -14.91
CA THR A 39 -4.88 16.69 -14.17
C THR A 39 -5.32 17.80 -15.11
N TYR A 40 -4.54 18.14 -16.13
CA TYR A 40 -4.94 19.11 -17.16
C TYR A 40 -6.08 18.59 -18.03
N ARG A 41 -6.14 17.28 -18.33
CA ARG A 41 -7.26 16.67 -19.05
C ARG A 41 -8.57 16.84 -18.26
N ILE A 42 -8.56 16.50 -16.96
CA ILE A 42 -9.76 16.66 -16.10
C ILE A 42 -10.15 18.13 -15.99
N ALA A 43 -9.19 19.02 -15.79
CA ALA A 43 -9.45 20.45 -15.76
C ALA A 43 -10.04 20.96 -17.09
N ASN A 44 -9.57 20.44 -18.24
CA ASN A 44 -10.12 20.75 -19.56
C ASN A 44 -11.55 20.20 -19.73
N MET A 45 -11.84 18.99 -19.23
CA MET A 45 -13.20 18.45 -19.22
C MET A 45 -14.17 19.40 -18.48
N LEU A 46 -13.79 19.84 -17.27
CA LEU A 46 -14.59 20.76 -16.46
C LEU A 46 -14.78 22.12 -17.18
N GLN A 47 -13.75 22.65 -17.82
CA GLN A 47 -13.78 23.88 -18.59
C GLN A 47 -14.72 23.80 -19.79
N ASN A 48 -14.85 22.62 -20.41
CA ASN A 48 -15.76 22.35 -21.52
C ASN A 48 -17.18 21.90 -21.08
N GLY A 49 -17.52 22.07 -19.79
CA GLY A 49 -18.88 21.85 -19.30
C GLY A 49 -19.21 20.42 -18.90
N ILE A 50 -18.24 19.49 -18.89
CA ILE A 50 -18.44 18.17 -18.32
C ILE A 50 -18.56 18.31 -16.80
N LYS A 51 -19.66 17.80 -16.24
CA LYS A 51 -19.93 17.93 -14.81
C LYS A 51 -18.94 17.11 -13.97
N GLU A 52 -18.55 17.64 -12.80
CA GLU A 52 -17.59 16.97 -11.91
C GLU A 52 -18.07 15.57 -11.47
N GLU A 53 -19.38 15.38 -11.23
CA GLU A 53 -19.98 14.09 -10.87
C GLU A 53 -19.95 13.05 -12.00
N ALA A 54 -19.72 13.46 -13.24
CA ALA A 54 -19.64 12.59 -14.41
C ALA A 54 -18.22 12.02 -14.63
N ILE A 55 -17.24 12.48 -13.85
CA ILE A 55 -15.83 12.09 -14.00
C ILE A 55 -15.44 11.12 -12.89
N LEU A 56 -14.91 9.96 -13.29
CA LEU A 56 -14.29 8.96 -12.41
C LEU A 56 -12.81 8.86 -12.74
N ALA A 57 -11.94 9.27 -11.82
CA ALA A 57 -10.49 9.12 -11.93
C ALA A 57 -9.99 8.08 -10.93
N LEU A 58 -9.40 7.01 -11.43
CA LEU A 58 -8.91 5.88 -10.64
C LEU A 58 -7.39 5.85 -10.64
N THR A 59 -6.82 5.67 -9.45
CA THR A 59 -5.36 5.54 -9.27
C THR A 59 -5.03 4.31 -8.43
N PHE A 60 -3.73 4.03 -8.26
CA PHE A 60 -3.28 2.88 -7.49
C PHE A 60 -3.21 3.14 -5.98
N THR A 61 -2.87 4.37 -5.54
CA THR A 61 -2.71 4.73 -4.12
C THR A 61 -3.64 5.88 -3.70
N ASN A 62 -4.02 5.90 -2.42
CA ASN A 62 -4.83 6.98 -1.87
C ASN A 62 -4.08 8.33 -1.91
N LYS A 63 -2.75 8.30 -1.72
CA LYS A 63 -1.89 9.47 -1.85
C LYS A 63 -1.97 10.06 -3.25
N ALA A 64 -1.83 9.24 -4.31
CA ALA A 64 -1.96 9.70 -5.69
C ALA A 64 -3.34 10.27 -5.99
N ALA A 65 -4.41 9.66 -5.46
CA ALA A 65 -5.78 10.15 -5.59
C ALA A 65 -5.95 11.53 -4.93
N SER A 66 -5.43 11.71 -3.71
CA SER A 66 -5.46 12.99 -3.00
C SER A 66 -4.68 14.08 -3.74
N GLU A 67 -3.43 13.78 -4.13
CA GLU A 67 -2.59 14.72 -4.88
C GLU A 67 -3.20 15.12 -6.23
N MET A 68 -3.83 14.17 -6.92
CA MET A 68 -4.56 14.44 -8.16
C MET A 68 -5.70 15.42 -7.91
N GLY A 69 -6.52 15.17 -6.89
CA GLY A 69 -7.62 16.05 -6.49
C GLY A 69 -7.14 17.46 -6.12
N ASP A 70 -6.06 17.58 -5.34
CA ASP A 70 -5.48 18.87 -4.94
C ASP A 70 -4.97 19.66 -6.15
N ARG A 71 -4.27 18.99 -7.06
CA ARG A 71 -3.78 19.62 -8.30
C ARG A 71 -4.92 20.11 -9.20
N ILE A 72 -6.01 19.33 -9.34
CA ILE A 72 -7.17 19.73 -10.14
C ILE A 72 -7.87 20.93 -9.48
N ARG A 73 -8.05 20.92 -8.14
CA ARG A 73 -8.60 22.06 -7.40
C ARG A 73 -7.76 23.34 -7.60
N SER A 74 -6.45 23.20 -7.52
CA SER A 74 -5.52 24.32 -7.74
C SER A 74 -5.59 24.87 -9.17
N LEU A 75 -5.68 24.01 -10.18
CA LEU A 75 -5.76 24.40 -11.58
C LEU A 75 -7.09 25.07 -11.92
N THR A 76 -8.19 24.58 -11.38
CA THR A 76 -9.54 25.04 -11.73
C THR A 76 -10.05 26.15 -10.81
N ASN A 77 -9.46 26.25 -9.62
CA ASN A 77 -9.94 27.09 -8.52
C ASN A 77 -11.41 26.80 -8.11
N LEU A 78 -11.83 25.53 -8.29
CA LEU A 78 -13.15 25.02 -7.95
C LEU A 78 -13.09 24.13 -6.71
N PRO A 79 -14.10 24.09 -5.85
CA PRO A 79 -14.11 23.25 -4.66
C PRO A 79 -14.22 21.75 -4.96
N LEU A 80 -14.69 21.35 -6.13
CA LEU A 80 -14.77 19.97 -6.67
C LEU A 80 -15.26 18.92 -5.66
N LYS A 81 -16.39 19.18 -5.01
CA LYS A 81 -16.93 18.30 -3.96
C LYS A 81 -17.52 16.98 -4.47
N LYS A 82 -17.85 16.90 -5.75
CA LYS A 82 -18.50 15.74 -6.37
C LYS A 82 -17.60 14.99 -7.36
N LEU A 83 -16.40 15.50 -7.63
CA LEU A 83 -15.40 14.79 -8.42
C LEU A 83 -15.00 13.50 -7.70
N THR A 84 -15.05 12.37 -8.41
CA THR A 84 -14.61 11.09 -7.87
C THR A 84 -13.18 10.78 -8.33
N ALA A 85 -12.19 11.19 -7.53
CA ALA A 85 -10.79 10.81 -7.70
C ALA A 85 -10.40 9.89 -6.54
N THR A 86 -10.15 8.59 -6.82
CA THR A 86 -10.04 7.58 -5.76
C THR A 86 -9.26 6.34 -6.24
N THR A 87 -9.03 5.36 -5.36
CA THR A 87 -8.47 4.05 -5.74
C THR A 87 -9.58 3.09 -6.17
N PHE A 88 -9.22 2.00 -6.87
CA PHE A 88 -10.16 0.94 -7.23
C PHE A 88 -10.89 0.35 -6.02
N HIS A 89 -10.16 0.05 -4.94
CA HIS A 89 -10.75 -0.50 -3.72
C HIS A 89 -11.70 0.50 -3.03
N SER A 90 -11.31 1.77 -2.97
CA SER A 90 -12.17 2.82 -2.40
C SER A 90 -13.42 3.06 -3.25
N PHE A 91 -13.31 2.99 -4.58
CA PHE A 91 -14.45 3.03 -5.48
C PHE A 91 -15.39 1.84 -5.26
N GLY A 92 -14.83 0.62 -5.25
CA GLY A 92 -15.61 -0.59 -4.99
C GLY A 92 -16.29 -0.56 -3.63
N MET A 93 -15.61 -0.11 -2.57
CA MET A 93 -16.21 0.12 -1.26
C MET A 93 -17.39 1.11 -1.34
N GLY A 94 -17.26 2.20 -2.11
CA GLY A 94 -18.32 3.17 -2.32
C GLY A 94 -19.56 2.55 -3.00
N VAL A 95 -19.34 1.68 -4.00
CA VAL A 95 -20.41 0.91 -4.65
C VAL A 95 -21.06 -0.05 -3.65
N LEU A 96 -20.27 -0.79 -2.88
CA LEU A 96 -20.80 -1.74 -1.88
C LEU A 96 -21.60 -1.03 -0.79
N LYS A 97 -21.15 0.11 -0.28
CA LYS A 97 -21.93 0.90 0.70
C LYS A 97 -23.35 1.21 0.24
N GLN A 98 -23.52 1.43 -1.05
CA GLN A 98 -24.81 1.81 -1.62
C GLN A 98 -25.66 0.59 -2.01
N TYR A 99 -25.05 -0.54 -2.41
CA TYR A 99 -25.77 -1.61 -3.10
C TYR A 99 -25.53 -3.02 -2.52
N ILE A 100 -24.70 -3.20 -1.50
CA ILE A 100 -24.32 -4.54 -0.99
C ILE A 100 -25.50 -5.35 -0.46
N GLN A 101 -26.59 -4.69 -0.05
CA GLN A 101 -27.83 -5.35 0.39
C GLN A 101 -28.41 -6.30 -0.69
N HIS A 102 -28.21 -5.97 -1.97
CA HIS A 102 -28.61 -6.83 -3.08
C HIS A 102 -27.86 -8.17 -3.12
N LEU A 103 -26.73 -8.29 -2.40
CA LEU A 103 -25.95 -9.52 -2.23
C LEU A 103 -26.25 -10.21 -0.88
N GLY A 104 -27.18 -9.68 -0.07
CA GLY A 104 -27.61 -10.23 1.20
C GLY A 104 -26.65 -9.94 2.36
N PHE A 105 -25.91 -8.84 2.30
CA PHE A 105 -25.15 -8.28 3.41
C PHE A 105 -25.89 -7.07 4.02
N LYS A 106 -25.53 -6.72 5.26
CA LYS A 106 -25.96 -5.47 5.89
C LYS A 106 -25.02 -4.32 5.48
N ASN A 107 -25.50 -3.07 5.48
CA ASN A 107 -24.69 -1.92 5.07
C ASN A 107 -23.50 -1.61 6.02
N ASN A 108 -23.56 -2.09 7.24
CA ASN A 108 -22.50 -1.95 8.25
C ASN A 108 -21.48 -3.11 8.21
N PHE A 109 -21.14 -3.59 7.02
CA PHE A 109 -20.15 -4.66 6.84
C PHE A 109 -18.75 -4.22 7.27
N THR A 110 -17.97 -5.16 7.82
CA THR A 110 -16.57 -4.94 8.18
C THR A 110 -15.64 -5.32 7.02
N ILE A 111 -14.57 -4.54 6.82
CA ILE A 111 -13.49 -4.90 5.89
C ILE A 111 -12.40 -5.63 6.67
N TYR A 112 -12.14 -6.89 6.30
CA TYR A 112 -11.08 -7.71 6.88
C TYR A 112 -9.75 -7.45 6.18
N ASP A 113 -8.73 -7.12 6.96
CA ASP A 113 -7.35 -7.04 6.49
C ASP A 113 -6.73 -8.44 6.36
N SER A 114 -5.45 -8.51 5.94
CA SER A 114 -4.75 -9.79 5.78
C SER A 114 -4.65 -10.60 7.08
N ASN A 115 -4.58 -9.94 8.23
CA ASN A 115 -4.51 -10.62 9.52
C ASN A 115 -5.88 -11.11 9.97
N ASP A 116 -6.94 -10.30 9.78
CA ASP A 116 -8.33 -10.72 10.04
C ASP A 116 -8.67 -11.92 9.15
N ARG A 117 -8.25 -11.90 7.89
CA ARG A 117 -8.40 -13.01 6.93
C ARG A 117 -7.70 -14.27 7.40
N MET A 118 -6.43 -14.18 7.84
CA MET A 118 -5.71 -15.35 8.38
C MET A 118 -6.36 -15.89 9.66
N ALA A 119 -6.87 -14.99 10.53
CA ALA A 119 -7.60 -15.39 11.73
C ALA A 119 -8.89 -16.17 11.38
N LEU A 120 -9.64 -15.68 10.37
CA LEU A 120 -10.83 -16.37 9.87
C LEU A 120 -10.49 -17.74 9.26
N ILE A 121 -9.44 -17.83 8.43
CA ILE A 121 -9.00 -19.12 7.86
C ILE A 121 -8.65 -20.11 8.97
N LYS A 122 -7.92 -19.66 9.99
CA LYS A 122 -7.58 -20.48 11.15
C LYS A 122 -8.83 -20.97 11.89
N GLU A 123 -9.81 -20.11 12.09
CA GLU A 123 -11.08 -20.46 12.72
C GLU A 123 -11.85 -21.49 11.90
N VAL A 124 -11.95 -21.32 10.58
CA VAL A 124 -12.61 -22.27 9.68
C VAL A 124 -11.93 -23.65 9.71
N ILE A 125 -10.59 -23.70 9.75
CA ILE A 125 -9.84 -24.96 9.90
C ILE A 125 -10.24 -25.67 11.20
N GLN A 126 -10.34 -24.92 12.31
CA GLN A 126 -10.72 -25.46 13.61
C GLN A 126 -12.18 -25.92 13.64
N ASN A 127 -13.09 -25.18 13.03
CA ASN A 127 -14.53 -25.51 12.97
C ASN A 127 -14.81 -26.77 12.14
N LEU A 128 -13.91 -27.11 11.21
CA LEU A 128 -13.97 -28.35 10.44
C LEU A 128 -13.18 -29.51 11.09
N ASP A 129 -12.75 -29.36 12.33
CA ASP A 129 -11.98 -30.35 13.09
C ASP A 129 -10.66 -30.76 12.39
N TYR A 130 -10.06 -29.83 11.60
CA TYR A 130 -8.75 -30.05 11.00
C TYR A 130 -7.63 -29.53 11.92
N VAL A 131 -6.44 -30.13 11.79
CA VAL A 131 -5.24 -29.71 12.53
C VAL A 131 -4.64 -28.47 11.84
N VAL A 132 -4.59 -27.33 12.55
CA VAL A 132 -4.14 -26.04 12.00
C VAL A 132 -2.70 -26.12 11.49
N GLU A 133 -1.82 -26.82 12.23
CA GLU A 133 -0.41 -26.98 11.94
C GLU A 133 -0.13 -27.77 10.65
N SER A 134 -1.15 -28.46 10.10
CA SER A 134 -1.04 -29.16 8.82
C SER A 134 -1.21 -28.25 7.59
N PHE A 135 -1.48 -26.96 7.81
CA PHE A 135 -1.68 -25.96 6.75
C PHE A 135 -0.75 -24.76 6.92
N ASP A 136 -0.19 -24.29 5.83
CA ASP A 136 0.39 -22.96 5.79
C ASP A 136 -0.73 -21.93 5.56
N LEU A 137 -1.01 -21.12 6.58
CA LEU A 137 -2.08 -20.12 6.54
C LEU A 137 -1.82 -19.03 5.49
N TYR A 138 -0.56 -18.71 5.22
CA TYR A 138 -0.20 -17.73 4.21
C TYR A 138 -0.45 -18.25 2.80
N GLU A 139 -0.04 -19.51 2.54
CA GLU A 139 -0.31 -20.17 1.27
C GLU A 139 -1.81 -20.34 1.01
N LEU A 140 -2.59 -20.75 2.03
CA LEU A 140 -4.05 -20.82 1.94
C LEU A 140 -4.68 -19.45 1.66
N SER A 141 -4.23 -18.42 2.36
CA SER A 141 -4.74 -17.06 2.15
C SER A 141 -4.47 -16.58 0.72
N THR A 142 -3.29 -16.89 0.19
CA THR A 142 -2.90 -16.57 -1.19
C THR A 142 -3.75 -17.36 -2.19
N LEU A 143 -3.91 -18.66 -1.98
CA LEU A 143 -4.73 -19.52 -2.83
C LEU A 143 -6.19 -19.06 -2.86
N PHE A 144 -6.77 -18.70 -1.72
CA PHE A 144 -8.15 -18.20 -1.65
C PHE A 144 -8.32 -16.88 -2.40
N SER A 145 -7.31 -15.99 -2.32
CA SER A 145 -7.26 -14.78 -3.14
C SER A 145 -7.23 -15.10 -4.63
N ASP A 146 -6.37 -16.02 -5.04
CA ASP A 146 -6.23 -16.42 -6.44
C ASP A 146 -7.54 -17.02 -6.99
N ILE A 147 -8.21 -17.88 -6.21
CA ILE A 147 -9.50 -18.47 -6.59
C ILE A 147 -10.60 -17.40 -6.65
N LYS A 148 -10.72 -16.57 -5.62
CA LYS A 148 -11.73 -15.51 -5.56
C LYS A 148 -11.62 -14.53 -6.72
N THR A 149 -10.40 -14.11 -7.03
CA THR A 149 -10.11 -13.17 -8.11
C THR A 149 -10.04 -13.81 -9.50
N LYS A 150 -10.33 -15.12 -9.60
CA LYS A 150 -10.31 -15.91 -10.85
C LYS A 150 -8.93 -15.97 -11.52
N ARG A 151 -7.85 -15.74 -10.76
CA ARG A 151 -6.46 -15.92 -11.23
C ARG A 151 -6.10 -17.39 -11.34
N LYS A 152 -6.64 -18.21 -10.44
CA LYS A 152 -6.53 -19.66 -10.48
C LYS A 152 -7.90 -20.31 -10.38
N VAL A 153 -7.99 -21.53 -10.88
CA VAL A 153 -9.13 -22.42 -10.64
C VAL A 153 -8.64 -23.59 -9.79
N PHE A 154 -9.53 -24.19 -9.03
CA PHE A 154 -9.17 -25.44 -8.35
C PHE A 154 -8.77 -26.49 -9.40
N GLY A 155 -7.53 -26.96 -9.34
CA GLY A 155 -7.09 -28.06 -10.19
C GLY A 155 -7.93 -29.32 -10.00
N ALA A 156 -7.93 -30.21 -10.98
CA ALA A 156 -8.65 -31.48 -10.90
C ALA A 156 -8.25 -32.31 -9.66
N ASN A 157 -7.01 -32.16 -9.20
CA ASN A 157 -6.42 -32.84 -8.04
C ASN A 157 -6.49 -32.01 -6.75
N ALA A 158 -7.15 -30.83 -6.74
CA ALA A 158 -7.33 -30.08 -5.50
C ALA A 158 -8.12 -30.92 -4.50
N SER A 159 -7.56 -31.10 -3.29
CA SER A 159 -8.20 -31.91 -2.27
C SER A 159 -9.57 -31.35 -1.91
N ASP A 160 -10.54 -32.23 -1.70
CA ASP A 160 -11.88 -31.82 -1.25
C ASP A 160 -11.82 -30.99 0.05
N LYS A 161 -10.79 -31.23 0.87
CA LYS A 161 -10.54 -30.43 2.09
C LYS A 161 -10.33 -28.95 1.78
N ILE A 162 -9.50 -28.61 0.78
CA ILE A 162 -9.23 -27.20 0.43
C ILE A 162 -10.45 -26.54 -0.20
N ARG A 163 -11.21 -27.28 -1.03
CA ARG A 163 -12.48 -26.79 -1.59
C ARG A 163 -13.50 -26.50 -0.48
N ASN A 164 -13.60 -27.40 0.49
CA ASN A 164 -14.49 -27.24 1.64
C ASN A 164 -14.06 -26.05 2.51
N LEU A 165 -12.76 -25.93 2.82
CA LEU A 165 -12.22 -24.79 3.57
C LEU A 165 -12.55 -23.45 2.88
N TYR A 166 -12.39 -23.35 1.56
CA TYR A 166 -12.75 -22.14 0.82
C TYR A 166 -14.26 -21.86 0.86
N SER A 167 -15.08 -22.88 0.68
CA SER A 167 -16.54 -22.72 0.76
C SER A 167 -17.00 -22.22 2.13
N GLU A 168 -16.45 -22.79 3.20
CA GLU A 168 -16.75 -22.36 4.57
C GLU A 168 -16.20 -20.98 4.88
N TYR A 169 -15.01 -20.63 4.36
CA TYR A 169 -14.46 -19.27 4.45
C TYR A 169 -15.42 -18.21 3.88
N GLU A 170 -15.98 -18.44 2.69
CA GLU A 170 -16.94 -17.52 2.06
C GLU A 170 -18.26 -17.44 2.84
N LYS A 171 -18.74 -18.56 3.39
CA LYS A 171 -19.93 -18.59 4.24
C LYS A 171 -19.75 -17.80 5.54
N HIS A 172 -18.58 -17.94 6.18
CA HIS A 172 -18.26 -17.20 7.40
C HIS A 172 -18.11 -15.71 7.16
N LEU A 173 -17.47 -15.29 6.06
CA LEU A 173 -17.44 -13.87 5.67
C LEU A 173 -18.86 -13.30 5.60
N LYS A 174 -19.78 -14.04 4.96
CA LYS A 174 -21.17 -13.59 4.85
C LYS A 174 -21.88 -13.58 6.19
N ALA A 175 -21.71 -14.62 7.02
CA ALA A 175 -22.31 -14.73 8.35
C ALA A 175 -21.85 -13.60 9.29
N TYR A 176 -20.56 -13.24 9.22
CA TYR A 176 -19.96 -12.16 10.04
C TYR A 176 -20.19 -10.76 9.46
N ASN A 177 -20.99 -10.69 8.40
CA ASN A 177 -21.21 -9.44 7.66
C ASN A 177 -19.88 -8.74 7.32
N ALA A 178 -18.93 -9.50 6.83
CA ALA A 178 -17.58 -9.05 6.50
C ALA A 178 -17.26 -9.28 5.02
N VAL A 179 -16.38 -8.43 4.49
CA VAL A 179 -15.80 -8.54 3.15
C VAL A 179 -14.29 -8.45 3.29
N ASP A 180 -13.54 -9.19 2.48
CA ASP A 180 -12.08 -9.02 2.39
C ASP A 180 -11.69 -7.99 1.31
N PHE A 181 -10.39 -7.73 1.13
CA PHE A 181 -9.92 -6.78 0.13
C PHE A 181 -10.26 -7.21 -1.31
N ASP A 182 -10.25 -8.51 -1.59
CA ASP A 182 -10.61 -9.02 -2.92
C ASP A 182 -12.10 -8.76 -3.21
N ASP A 183 -12.95 -8.86 -2.20
CA ASP A 183 -14.39 -8.59 -2.31
C ASP A 183 -14.70 -7.13 -2.68
N LEU A 184 -13.84 -6.18 -2.34
CA LEU A 184 -14.01 -4.77 -2.74
C LEU A 184 -13.98 -4.59 -4.26
N ILE A 185 -13.42 -5.54 -4.98
CA ILE A 185 -13.41 -5.57 -6.46
C ILE A 185 -14.41 -6.60 -6.99
N MET A 186 -14.44 -7.80 -6.40
CA MET A 186 -15.24 -8.89 -6.94
C MET A 186 -16.75 -8.74 -6.72
N LYS A 187 -17.17 -8.26 -5.53
CA LYS A 187 -18.61 -8.07 -5.25
C LYS A 187 -19.26 -6.93 -6.07
N PRO A 188 -18.60 -5.79 -6.37
CA PRO A 188 -19.08 -4.86 -7.40
C PRO A 188 -19.28 -5.53 -8.76
N LEU A 189 -18.35 -6.39 -9.22
CA LEU A 189 -18.54 -7.14 -10.46
C LEU A 189 -19.73 -8.11 -10.38
N ASP A 190 -19.89 -8.81 -9.26
CA ASP A 190 -21.09 -9.62 -9.02
C ASP A 190 -22.39 -8.81 -9.05
N LEU A 191 -22.37 -7.58 -8.53
CA LEU A 191 -23.51 -6.66 -8.62
C LEU A 191 -23.80 -6.27 -10.06
N PHE A 192 -22.77 -5.97 -10.86
CA PHE A 192 -22.94 -5.60 -12.26
C PHE A 192 -23.56 -6.73 -13.08
N GLU A 193 -23.19 -7.96 -12.77
CA GLU A 193 -23.74 -9.16 -13.44
C GLU A 193 -25.17 -9.49 -12.96
N LYS A 194 -25.41 -9.48 -11.62
CA LYS A 194 -26.69 -9.93 -11.03
C LYS A 194 -27.75 -8.82 -11.00
N LYS A 195 -27.34 -7.55 -11.09
CA LYS A 195 -28.17 -6.35 -10.94
C LYS A 195 -27.83 -5.32 -12.01
N PRO A 196 -28.25 -5.53 -13.28
CA PRO A 196 -27.95 -4.62 -14.39
C PRO A 196 -28.37 -3.17 -14.12
N GLU A 197 -29.42 -2.97 -13.31
CA GLU A 197 -29.88 -1.64 -12.92
C GLU A 197 -28.84 -0.86 -12.10
N VAL A 198 -28.00 -1.55 -11.31
CA VAL A 198 -26.90 -0.93 -10.57
C VAL A 198 -25.82 -0.47 -11.54
N LEU A 199 -25.43 -1.33 -12.47
CA LEU A 199 -24.45 -0.98 -13.51
C LEU A 199 -24.94 0.21 -14.34
N GLN A 200 -26.22 0.20 -14.75
CA GLN A 200 -26.77 1.29 -15.54
C GLN A 200 -26.81 2.62 -14.78
N ALA A 201 -27.14 2.59 -13.48
CA ALA A 201 -27.08 3.79 -12.64
C ALA A 201 -25.67 4.38 -12.56
N LEU A 202 -24.64 3.52 -12.45
CA LEU A 202 -23.23 3.95 -12.44
C LEU A 202 -22.76 4.45 -13.81
N ARG A 203 -23.17 3.84 -14.92
CA ARG A 203 -22.91 4.29 -16.30
C ARG A 203 -23.52 5.67 -16.56
N ASN A 204 -24.76 5.89 -16.11
CA ASN A 204 -25.45 7.18 -16.25
C ASN A 204 -24.75 8.28 -15.43
N ARG A 205 -24.14 7.91 -14.30
CA ARG A 205 -23.37 8.84 -13.47
C ARG A 205 -21.99 9.11 -14.05
N PHE A 206 -21.20 8.07 -14.34
CA PHE A 206 -19.80 8.18 -14.73
C PHE A 206 -19.66 8.01 -16.25
N THR A 207 -19.73 9.12 -16.97
CA THR A 207 -19.63 9.14 -18.43
C THR A 207 -18.19 9.29 -18.93
N HIS A 208 -17.25 9.67 -18.05
CA HIS A 208 -15.83 9.82 -18.37
C HIS A 208 -15.00 9.13 -17.31
N ILE A 209 -14.23 8.14 -17.71
CA ILE A 209 -13.42 7.32 -16.81
C ILE A 209 -11.94 7.48 -17.18
N LEU A 210 -11.11 7.74 -16.18
CA LEU A 210 -9.66 7.85 -16.31
C LEU A 210 -8.99 6.86 -15.36
N VAL A 211 -7.98 6.15 -15.83
CA VAL A 211 -7.21 5.20 -15.05
C VAL A 211 -5.73 5.54 -15.14
N ASP A 212 -5.13 5.89 -14.02
CA ASP A 212 -3.66 6.08 -13.90
C ASP A 212 -3.00 4.76 -13.47
N GLU A 213 -1.72 4.59 -13.80
CA GLU A 213 -0.92 3.39 -13.53
C GLU A 213 -1.61 2.11 -14.03
N PHE A 214 -2.18 2.16 -15.25
CA PHE A 214 -3.01 1.09 -15.81
C PHE A 214 -2.27 -0.25 -15.90
N GLN A 215 -0.96 -0.27 -16.07
CA GLN A 215 -0.12 -1.48 -16.08
C GLN A 215 -0.12 -2.26 -14.75
N ASP A 216 -0.54 -1.62 -13.64
CA ASP A 216 -0.63 -2.27 -12.33
C ASP A 216 -2.02 -2.81 -12.02
N THR A 217 -2.97 -2.64 -12.93
CA THR A 217 -4.33 -3.13 -12.74
C THR A 217 -4.43 -4.65 -12.87
N SER A 218 -5.24 -5.27 -12.02
CA SER A 218 -5.62 -6.67 -12.18
C SER A 218 -6.69 -6.83 -13.27
N LEU A 219 -6.86 -8.07 -13.75
CA LEU A 219 -7.93 -8.40 -14.71
C LEU A 219 -9.32 -7.98 -14.19
N SER A 220 -9.60 -8.21 -12.91
CA SER A 220 -10.89 -7.84 -12.31
C SER A 220 -11.10 -6.33 -12.25
N GLN A 221 -10.04 -5.55 -11.98
CA GLN A 221 -10.09 -4.09 -12.03
C GLN A 221 -10.30 -3.57 -13.44
N TYR A 222 -9.64 -4.18 -14.44
CA TYR A 222 -9.89 -3.86 -15.84
C TYR A 222 -11.35 -4.13 -16.22
N ARG A 223 -11.89 -5.32 -15.88
CA ARG A 223 -13.30 -5.66 -16.13
C ARG A 223 -14.28 -4.69 -15.50
N MET A 224 -13.96 -4.16 -14.32
CA MET A 224 -14.79 -3.16 -13.66
C MET A 224 -14.90 -1.88 -14.50
N VAL A 225 -13.79 -1.32 -14.97
CA VAL A 225 -13.80 -0.08 -15.76
C VAL A 225 -14.29 -0.29 -17.18
N GLU A 226 -14.00 -1.43 -17.79
CA GLU A 226 -14.52 -1.82 -19.11
C GLU A 226 -16.05 -1.89 -19.07
N SER A 227 -16.63 -2.59 -18.07
CA SER A 227 -18.08 -2.68 -17.90
C SER A 227 -18.74 -1.31 -17.76
N LEU A 228 -18.13 -0.40 -17.01
CA LEU A 228 -18.63 0.96 -16.84
C LEU A 228 -18.53 1.80 -18.12
N ALA A 229 -17.43 1.66 -18.87
CA ALA A 229 -17.15 2.48 -20.06
C ALA A 229 -17.79 1.96 -21.33
N GLN A 230 -18.40 0.79 -21.32
CA GLN A 230 -18.87 0.08 -22.51
C GLN A 230 -19.84 0.89 -23.38
N GLU A 231 -20.72 1.68 -22.77
CA GLU A 231 -21.68 2.51 -23.49
C GLU A 231 -21.12 3.88 -23.87
N SER A 232 -20.47 4.56 -22.93
CA SER A 232 -19.93 5.91 -23.16
C SER A 232 -18.70 5.92 -24.06
N ARG A 233 -17.95 4.83 -24.09
CA ARG A 233 -16.65 4.68 -24.77
C ARG A 233 -15.58 5.70 -24.31
N ASN A 234 -15.87 6.55 -23.32
CA ASN A 234 -14.94 7.58 -22.83
C ASN A 234 -14.05 7.02 -21.74
N LEU A 235 -13.14 6.11 -22.09
CA LEU A 235 -12.16 5.51 -21.20
C LEU A 235 -10.75 5.95 -21.59
N CYS A 236 -10.10 6.71 -20.70
CA CYS A 236 -8.71 7.09 -20.83
C CYS A 236 -7.86 6.23 -19.89
N VAL A 237 -6.96 5.44 -20.44
CA VAL A 237 -5.99 4.67 -19.65
C VAL A 237 -4.59 5.20 -19.87
N VAL A 238 -3.84 5.38 -18.77
CA VAL A 238 -2.47 5.89 -18.79
C VAL A 238 -1.58 4.90 -18.05
N GLY A 239 -0.49 4.50 -18.67
CA GLY A 239 0.39 3.51 -18.08
C GLY A 239 1.78 3.50 -18.68
N ASP A 240 2.68 2.82 -17.97
CA ASP A 240 4.04 2.52 -18.38
C ASP A 240 4.29 1.02 -18.15
N ASP A 241 4.22 0.24 -19.21
CA ASP A 241 4.47 -1.20 -19.16
C ASP A 241 5.87 -1.54 -18.64
N ASP A 242 6.86 -0.67 -18.86
CA ASP A 242 8.21 -0.82 -18.30
C ASP A 242 8.26 -0.60 -16.77
N GLN A 243 7.19 -0.11 -16.15
CA GLN A 243 7.03 0.03 -14.71
C GLN A 243 6.02 -0.97 -14.08
N SER A 244 5.64 -2.02 -14.79
CA SER A 244 4.79 -3.10 -14.25
C SER A 244 5.61 -4.01 -13.33
N ILE A 245 5.48 -3.82 -12.01
CA ILE A 245 6.27 -4.50 -10.96
C ILE A 245 5.40 -5.14 -9.86
N TYR A 246 4.11 -5.35 -10.13
CA TYR A 246 3.13 -5.90 -9.18
C TYR A 246 2.41 -7.15 -9.70
N SER A 247 3.07 -7.97 -10.56
CA SER A 247 2.48 -9.21 -11.07
C SER A 247 2.11 -10.16 -9.93
N TRP A 248 2.93 -10.22 -8.88
CA TRP A 248 2.68 -10.99 -7.66
C TRP A 248 1.43 -10.53 -6.88
N ARG A 249 0.94 -9.31 -7.12
CA ARG A 249 -0.36 -8.80 -6.62
C ARG A 249 -1.50 -9.03 -7.61
N GLY A 250 -1.22 -9.65 -8.76
CA GLY A 250 -2.19 -9.91 -9.81
C GLY A 250 -2.31 -8.79 -10.85
N ALA A 251 -1.35 -7.85 -10.90
CA ALA A 251 -1.23 -6.96 -12.05
C ALA A 251 -1.03 -7.79 -13.31
N ASN A 252 -1.76 -7.44 -14.35
CA ASN A 252 -1.73 -8.18 -15.60
C ASN A 252 -1.41 -7.26 -16.78
N TYR A 253 -0.23 -7.44 -17.36
CA TYR A 253 0.19 -6.74 -18.58
C TYR A 253 -0.80 -6.96 -19.74
N GLU A 254 -1.44 -8.13 -19.82
CA GLU A 254 -2.43 -8.43 -20.85
C GLU A 254 -3.61 -7.45 -20.87
N ASN A 255 -3.85 -6.70 -19.77
CA ASN A 255 -4.89 -5.67 -19.73
C ASN A 255 -4.68 -4.60 -20.81
N LEU A 256 -3.43 -4.27 -21.19
CA LEU A 256 -3.15 -3.36 -22.30
C LEU A 256 -3.60 -3.97 -23.62
N VAL A 257 -3.30 -5.24 -23.86
CA VAL A 257 -3.70 -5.97 -25.07
C VAL A 257 -5.23 -6.12 -25.12
N MET A 258 -5.86 -6.40 -23.97
CA MET A 258 -7.32 -6.49 -23.87
C MET A 258 -7.99 -5.14 -24.15
N PHE A 259 -7.43 -4.04 -23.61
CA PHE A 259 -7.93 -2.71 -23.90
C PHE A 259 -7.86 -2.40 -25.41
N GLU A 260 -6.77 -2.78 -26.07
CA GLU A 260 -6.62 -2.59 -27.53
C GLU A 260 -7.67 -3.38 -28.34
N ARG A 261 -8.01 -4.58 -27.89
CA ARG A 261 -9.02 -5.42 -28.49
C ARG A 261 -10.45 -4.89 -28.24
N ASP A 262 -10.75 -4.51 -26.99
CA ASP A 262 -12.09 -4.12 -26.54
C ASP A 262 -12.41 -2.66 -26.98
N PHE A 263 -11.37 -1.86 -27.29
CA PHE A 263 -11.48 -0.48 -27.81
C PHE A 263 -10.61 -0.29 -29.07
N PRO A 264 -11.00 -0.92 -30.21
CA PRO A 264 -10.18 -0.87 -31.43
C PRO A 264 -10.08 0.54 -32.04
N GLU A 265 -11.07 1.40 -31.79
CA GLU A 265 -11.13 2.79 -32.27
C GLU A 265 -10.31 3.77 -31.41
N ARG A 266 -9.56 3.29 -30.43
CA ARG A 266 -8.79 4.13 -29.53
C ARG A 266 -7.80 5.03 -30.23
N LEU A 267 -7.61 6.22 -29.67
CA LEU A 267 -6.45 7.05 -29.97
C LEU A 267 -5.28 6.59 -29.08
N GLU A 268 -4.10 6.40 -29.67
CA GLU A 268 -2.87 6.12 -28.95
C GLU A 268 -1.94 7.34 -28.94
N VAL A 269 -1.39 7.68 -27.77
CA VAL A 269 -0.44 8.77 -27.59
C VAL A 269 0.75 8.27 -26.78
N LYS A 270 1.98 8.56 -27.21
CA LYS A 270 3.22 8.21 -26.48
C LYS A 270 3.82 9.45 -25.84
N LEU A 271 4.12 9.39 -24.54
CA LEU A 271 4.80 10.43 -23.78
C LEU A 271 6.24 9.97 -23.49
N GLU A 272 7.19 10.44 -24.31
CA GLU A 272 8.59 9.99 -24.27
C GLU A 272 9.55 11.05 -23.70
N ARG A 273 9.14 12.33 -23.67
CA ARG A 273 9.95 13.40 -23.09
C ARG A 273 9.91 13.30 -21.56
N ASN A 274 11.07 13.04 -20.98
CA ASN A 274 11.26 12.95 -19.53
C ASN A 274 11.65 14.33 -18.97
N TYR A 275 11.03 14.71 -17.85
CA TYR A 275 11.27 15.97 -17.13
C TYR A 275 11.94 15.77 -15.78
N ARG A 276 12.29 14.53 -15.44
CA ARG A 276 12.85 14.15 -14.13
C ARG A 276 14.36 14.02 -14.17
N SER A 277 14.85 13.16 -15.03
CA SER A 277 16.21 12.62 -14.98
C SER A 277 17.12 13.23 -16.04
N THR A 278 18.43 13.20 -15.78
CA THR A 278 19.47 13.55 -16.76
C THR A 278 19.63 12.49 -17.85
N GLY A 279 20.27 12.86 -18.96
CA GLY A 279 20.45 12.00 -20.13
C GLY A 279 21.19 10.69 -19.84
N THR A 280 22.26 10.71 -19.02
CA THR A 280 23.00 9.51 -18.62
C THR A 280 22.13 8.48 -17.91
N ILE A 281 21.29 8.94 -16.97
CA ILE A 281 20.36 8.07 -16.24
C ILE A 281 19.34 7.45 -17.19
N LEU A 282 18.79 8.24 -18.13
CA LEU A 282 17.81 7.75 -19.10
C LEU A 282 18.44 6.79 -20.12
N GLU A 283 19.67 7.02 -20.53
CA GLU A 283 20.37 6.13 -21.45
C GLU A 283 20.62 4.76 -20.78
N ALA A 284 21.02 4.74 -19.51
CA ALA A 284 21.14 3.52 -18.74
C ALA A 284 19.79 2.80 -18.62
N ALA A 285 18.71 3.50 -18.27
CA ALA A 285 17.37 2.94 -18.18
C ALA A 285 16.86 2.38 -19.51
N ASN A 286 17.04 3.13 -20.63
CA ASN A 286 16.66 2.67 -21.96
C ASN A 286 17.45 1.43 -22.40
N SER A 287 18.77 1.39 -22.15
CA SER A 287 19.64 0.27 -22.52
C SER A 287 19.29 -1.01 -21.74
N LEU A 288 18.92 -0.86 -20.47
CA LEU A 288 18.47 -1.97 -19.64
C LEU A 288 17.15 -2.55 -20.14
N ILE A 289 16.13 -1.70 -20.29
CA ILE A 289 14.75 -2.16 -20.46
C ILE A 289 14.47 -2.70 -21.87
N VAL A 290 15.28 -2.36 -22.85
CA VAL A 290 15.13 -2.87 -24.22
C VAL A 290 15.32 -4.40 -24.31
N ASN A 291 15.96 -5.01 -23.32
CA ASN A 291 16.18 -6.46 -23.23
C ASN A 291 14.92 -7.25 -22.86
N ASN A 292 13.85 -6.59 -22.41
CA ASN A 292 12.56 -7.24 -22.19
C ASN A 292 11.87 -7.53 -23.52
N GLN A 293 11.37 -8.76 -23.67
CA GLN A 293 10.74 -9.22 -24.92
C GLN A 293 9.34 -8.65 -25.12
N ILE A 294 8.58 -8.53 -24.03
CA ILE A 294 7.17 -8.07 -24.08
C ILE A 294 7.12 -6.64 -23.54
N ARG A 295 7.08 -5.66 -24.45
CA ARG A 295 6.96 -4.24 -24.11
C ARG A 295 6.38 -3.42 -25.27
N LYS A 296 5.81 -2.25 -24.95
CA LYS A 296 5.43 -1.23 -25.93
C LYS A 296 6.68 -0.41 -26.30
N GLU A 297 6.96 -0.33 -27.58
CA GLU A 297 8.13 0.40 -28.06
C GLU A 297 8.01 1.89 -27.72
N LYS A 298 8.94 2.38 -26.92
CA LYS A 298 9.14 3.79 -26.56
C LYS A 298 10.60 4.01 -26.16
N ARG A 299 11.08 5.26 -26.29
CA ARG A 299 12.43 5.66 -25.86
C ARG A 299 12.37 6.99 -25.13
N LEU A 300 12.82 7.00 -23.88
CA LEU A 300 12.87 8.21 -23.09
C LEU A 300 14.00 9.13 -23.56
N TRP A 301 13.70 10.43 -23.62
CA TRP A 301 14.68 11.47 -23.90
C TRP A 301 14.42 12.70 -23.02
N THR A 302 15.42 13.56 -22.85
CA THR A 302 15.34 14.76 -21.98
C THR A 302 16.13 15.94 -22.54
N ASP A 303 15.69 17.14 -22.18
CA ASP A 303 16.44 18.40 -22.44
C ASP A 303 17.28 18.79 -21.20
N SER A 304 17.29 18.02 -20.13
CA SER A 304 18.02 18.32 -18.87
C SER A 304 19.55 18.13 -19.00
N GLY A 305 20.06 17.94 -20.21
CA GLY A 305 21.47 17.71 -20.47
C GLY A 305 21.93 16.28 -20.15
N LYS A 306 23.21 16.00 -20.40
CA LYS A 306 23.78 14.66 -20.20
C LYS A 306 23.80 14.26 -18.73
N GLY A 307 24.20 15.13 -17.83
CA GLY A 307 24.39 14.83 -16.40
C GLY A 307 25.69 14.10 -16.11
N SER A 308 25.88 13.74 -14.84
CA SER A 308 27.04 12.99 -14.35
C SER A 308 26.96 11.53 -14.75
N SER A 309 28.12 10.85 -14.80
CA SER A 309 28.20 9.40 -14.91
C SER A 309 27.57 8.73 -13.67
N ILE A 310 27.10 7.49 -13.84
CA ILE A 310 26.59 6.66 -12.76
C ILE A 310 27.79 6.12 -11.99
N ARG A 311 27.84 6.35 -10.69
CA ARG A 311 28.94 5.83 -9.86
C ARG A 311 28.66 4.39 -9.47
N LEU A 312 29.65 3.53 -9.66
CA LEU A 312 29.61 2.13 -9.24
C LEU A 312 30.65 1.93 -8.14
N ILE A 313 30.21 1.51 -6.97
CA ILE A 313 31.07 1.28 -5.81
C ILE A 313 31.04 -0.19 -5.38
N HIS A 314 32.19 -0.71 -4.94
CA HIS A 314 32.40 -2.11 -4.56
C HIS A 314 32.89 -2.24 -3.11
N PRO A 315 32.01 -2.07 -2.10
CA PRO A 315 32.36 -2.27 -0.70
C PRO A 315 32.72 -3.73 -0.41
N ALA A 316 33.54 -3.97 0.61
CA ALA A 316 33.97 -5.32 0.97
C ALA A 316 32.80 -6.19 1.50
N ASN A 317 31.87 -5.59 2.23
CA ASN A 317 30.70 -6.27 2.81
C ASN A 317 29.54 -5.29 3.08
N ASP A 318 28.43 -5.81 3.60
CA ASP A 318 27.21 -5.06 3.91
C ASP A 318 27.41 -3.96 4.97
N ASP A 319 28.27 -4.17 5.97
CA ASP A 319 28.58 -3.17 6.99
C ASP A 319 29.41 -2.00 6.43
N ASP A 320 30.35 -2.32 5.56
CA ASP A 320 31.17 -1.36 4.84
C ASP A 320 30.33 -0.57 3.82
N GLU A 321 29.45 -1.25 3.06
CA GLU A 321 28.47 -0.61 2.16
C GLU A 321 27.65 0.44 2.89
N ALA A 322 27.02 0.07 4.00
CA ALA A 322 26.18 0.98 4.77
C ALA A 322 27.01 2.15 5.35
N SER A 323 28.28 1.89 5.70
CA SER A 323 29.20 2.92 6.20
C SER A 323 29.57 3.92 5.10
N VAL A 324 29.96 3.44 3.92
CA VAL A 324 30.31 4.28 2.76
C VAL A 324 29.12 5.16 2.37
N ILE A 325 27.93 4.57 2.20
CA ILE A 325 26.71 5.31 1.84
C ILE A 325 26.40 6.39 2.87
N ALA A 326 26.46 6.08 4.17
CA ALA A 326 26.17 7.03 5.23
C ALA A 326 27.18 8.19 5.25
N ASP A 327 28.48 7.88 5.10
CA ASP A 327 29.53 8.89 5.09
C ASP A 327 29.43 9.82 3.88
N GLU A 328 29.13 9.29 2.70
CA GLU A 328 28.93 10.09 1.48
C GLU A 328 27.71 11.01 1.56
N ILE A 329 26.59 10.51 2.04
CA ILE A 329 25.38 11.31 2.26
C ILE A 329 25.69 12.47 3.21
N LEU A 330 26.37 12.20 4.33
CA LEU A 330 26.74 13.22 5.29
C LEU A 330 27.72 14.26 4.72
N MET A 331 28.66 13.81 3.90
CA MET A 331 29.60 14.70 3.21
C MET A 331 28.87 15.58 2.21
N THR A 332 28.02 15.02 1.38
CA THR A 332 27.26 15.75 0.34
C THR A 332 26.29 16.75 1.00
N HIS A 333 25.58 16.33 2.06
CA HIS A 333 24.72 17.21 2.84
C HIS A 333 25.48 18.44 3.36
N LYS A 334 26.66 18.22 3.97
CA LYS A 334 27.46 19.34 4.52
C LYS A 334 28.13 20.20 3.47
N LYS A 335 28.57 19.62 2.34
CA LYS A 335 29.38 20.31 1.33
C LYS A 335 28.49 21.07 0.32
N GLU A 336 27.34 20.55 -0.01
CA GLU A 336 26.43 21.09 -1.02
C GLU A 336 25.16 21.72 -0.40
N ASP A 337 25.03 21.73 0.92
CA ASP A 337 23.83 22.18 1.67
C ASP A 337 22.53 21.51 1.20
N LYS A 338 22.64 20.25 0.74
CA LYS A 338 21.47 19.48 0.28
C LYS A 338 20.68 18.95 1.47
N PRO A 339 19.36 19.14 1.53
CA PRO A 339 18.53 18.57 2.58
C PRO A 339 18.54 17.04 2.51
N PHE A 340 18.42 16.37 3.65
CA PHE A 340 18.38 14.90 3.72
C PHE A 340 17.20 14.31 2.91
N SER A 341 16.11 15.05 2.73
CA SER A 341 14.97 14.64 1.89
C SER A 341 15.29 14.48 0.41
N ASP A 342 16.41 15.02 -0.06
CA ASP A 342 16.84 14.90 -1.46
C ASP A 342 17.50 13.53 -1.75
N PHE A 343 17.80 12.76 -0.69
CA PHE A 343 18.44 11.46 -0.81
C PHE A 343 17.44 10.33 -0.64
N GLY A 344 17.47 9.37 -1.57
CA GLY A 344 16.78 8.09 -1.45
C GLY A 344 17.77 6.94 -1.43
N VAL A 345 17.64 6.04 -0.45
CA VAL A 345 18.41 4.78 -0.40
C VAL A 345 17.45 3.63 -0.65
N LEU A 346 17.65 2.96 -1.76
CA LEU A 346 16.74 1.94 -2.27
C LEU A 346 17.40 0.57 -2.20
N VAL A 347 16.64 -0.41 -1.70
CA VAL A 347 17.06 -1.81 -1.59
C VAL A 347 16.03 -2.73 -2.19
N ARG A 348 16.42 -3.96 -2.56
CA ARG A 348 15.48 -4.96 -3.08
C ARG A 348 14.63 -5.60 -1.97
N THR A 349 15.22 -5.88 -0.83
CA THR A 349 14.61 -6.57 0.30
C THR A 349 14.80 -5.82 1.61
N ASN A 350 13.84 -5.95 2.53
CA ASN A 350 13.92 -5.30 3.84
C ASN A 350 15.12 -5.76 4.68
N SER A 351 15.66 -6.95 4.44
CA SER A 351 16.81 -7.48 5.18
C SER A 351 18.08 -6.61 5.06
N LEU A 352 18.18 -5.79 4.01
CA LEU A 352 19.30 -4.86 3.83
C LEU A 352 19.09 -3.52 4.57
N ILE A 353 17.88 -3.24 5.05
CA ILE A 353 17.52 -1.97 5.68
C ILE A 353 18.15 -1.83 7.07
N ASP A 354 18.15 -2.90 7.86
CA ASP A 354 18.55 -2.84 9.28
C ASP A 354 20.01 -2.37 9.46
N THR A 355 20.91 -2.84 8.60
CA THR A 355 22.34 -2.44 8.62
C THR A 355 22.50 -0.97 8.24
N LEU A 356 21.80 -0.51 7.20
CA LEU A 356 21.79 0.89 6.75
C LEU A 356 21.22 1.82 7.84
N GLU A 357 20.09 1.47 8.44
CA GLU A 357 19.43 2.23 9.50
C GLU A 357 20.33 2.36 10.73
N THR A 358 21.01 1.27 11.10
CA THR A 358 21.99 1.27 12.21
C THR A 358 23.12 2.25 11.94
N LYS A 359 23.72 2.22 10.74
CA LYS A 359 24.82 3.14 10.39
C LYS A 359 24.36 4.60 10.29
N PHE A 360 23.15 4.85 9.83
CA PHE A 360 22.58 6.20 9.81
C PHE A 360 22.37 6.73 11.23
N THR A 361 21.84 5.90 12.13
CA THR A 361 21.65 6.25 13.54
C THR A 361 23.00 6.53 14.23
N GLU A 362 24.03 5.69 14.03
CA GLU A 362 25.39 5.89 14.57
C GLU A 362 26.00 7.24 14.14
N ARG A 363 25.62 7.76 12.97
CA ARG A 363 26.14 9.01 12.39
C ARG A 363 25.23 10.22 12.63
N GLY A 364 24.11 10.03 13.33
CA GLY A 364 23.13 11.09 13.58
C GLY A 364 22.40 11.55 12.31
N ILE A 365 22.30 10.69 11.29
CA ILE A 365 21.57 10.96 10.06
C ILE A 365 20.09 10.65 10.26
N PRO A 366 19.18 11.62 10.14
CA PRO A 366 17.75 11.36 10.28
C PRO A 366 17.25 10.55 9.07
N SER A 367 16.83 9.32 9.31
CA SER A 367 16.28 8.43 8.29
C SER A 367 14.86 8.01 8.61
N GLN A 368 14.14 7.62 7.57
CA GLN A 368 12.81 7.02 7.67
C GLN A 368 12.72 5.78 6.82
N VAL A 369 12.44 4.67 7.49
CA VAL A 369 12.16 3.41 6.83
C VAL A 369 10.72 3.41 6.32
N THR A 370 10.56 3.34 4.99
CA THR A 370 9.25 3.21 4.35
C THR A 370 9.00 1.74 4.00
N GLY A 371 7.82 1.21 4.41
CA GLY A 371 7.47 -0.19 4.18
C GLY A 371 7.73 -1.11 5.38
N GLY A 372 8.10 -0.55 6.53
CA GLY A 372 8.13 -1.24 7.82
C GLY A 372 6.72 -1.64 8.31
N GLN A 373 6.63 -2.13 9.55
CA GLN A 373 5.34 -2.47 10.16
C GLN A 373 4.44 -1.23 10.20
N SER A 374 3.26 -1.33 9.59
CA SER A 374 2.29 -0.23 9.58
C SER A 374 1.90 0.16 11.02
N PHE A 375 1.62 1.45 11.24
CA PHE A 375 1.05 1.94 12.49
C PHE A 375 -0.18 1.13 12.92
N PHE A 376 -1.05 0.78 11.96
CA PHE A 376 -2.25 0.01 12.21
C PHE A 376 -2.00 -1.50 12.45
N ASP A 377 -0.81 -2.02 12.13
CA ASP A 377 -0.42 -3.42 12.41
C ASP A 377 0.09 -3.61 13.85
N ARG A 378 0.39 -2.53 14.58
CA ARG A 378 0.84 -2.60 15.97
C ARG A 378 -0.23 -3.23 16.85
N LYS A 379 0.15 -4.16 17.73
CA LYS A 379 -0.77 -4.93 18.58
C LYS A 379 -1.78 -4.02 19.30
N GLU A 380 -1.29 -2.99 20.01
CA GLU A 380 -2.11 -2.07 20.79
C GLU A 380 -3.10 -1.28 19.92
N ILE A 381 -2.70 -0.91 18.71
CA ILE A 381 -3.57 -0.16 17.78
C ILE A 381 -4.65 -1.10 17.23
N ARG A 382 -4.27 -2.32 16.84
CA ARG A 382 -5.22 -3.33 16.37
C ARG A 382 -6.24 -3.70 17.43
N ASP A 383 -5.83 -3.82 18.70
CA ASP A 383 -6.76 -4.11 19.77
C ASP A 383 -7.82 -3.02 19.91
N ILE A 384 -7.43 -1.75 19.90
CA ILE A 384 -8.37 -0.62 19.99
C ILE A 384 -9.24 -0.50 18.72
N VAL A 385 -8.67 -0.68 17.53
CA VAL A 385 -9.43 -0.70 16.28
C VAL A 385 -10.43 -1.85 16.25
N SER A 386 -10.08 -3.04 16.80
CA SER A 386 -10.99 -4.18 16.90
C SER A 386 -12.17 -3.90 17.84
N TYR A 387 -11.95 -3.17 18.95
CA TYR A 387 -13.08 -2.67 19.76
C TYR A 387 -14.02 -1.80 18.94
N LEU A 388 -13.49 -0.83 18.18
CA LEU A 388 -14.31 0.02 17.32
C LEU A 388 -15.05 -0.76 16.24
N LYS A 389 -14.40 -1.79 15.65
CA LYS A 389 -15.03 -2.68 14.65
C LYS A 389 -16.22 -3.45 15.25
N VAL A 390 -16.05 -4.06 16.44
CA VAL A 390 -17.12 -4.80 17.14
C VAL A 390 -18.26 -3.85 17.53
N ILE A 391 -17.95 -2.66 18.03
CA ILE A 391 -18.95 -1.64 18.36
C ILE A 391 -19.72 -1.23 17.10
N ALA A 392 -19.06 -1.07 15.97
CA ALA A 392 -19.70 -0.71 14.71
C ALA A 392 -20.49 -1.86 14.07
N ASN A 393 -19.97 -3.09 14.17
CA ASN A 393 -20.56 -4.30 13.62
C ASN A 393 -20.51 -5.44 14.66
N GLN A 394 -21.61 -5.67 15.36
CA GLN A 394 -21.72 -6.69 16.41
C GLN A 394 -21.73 -8.13 15.86
N ASP A 395 -21.88 -8.32 14.54
CA ASP A 395 -21.77 -9.62 13.90
C ASP A 395 -20.30 -9.99 13.55
N ASP A 396 -19.34 -9.12 13.85
CA ASP A 396 -17.92 -9.33 13.56
C ASP A 396 -17.25 -10.22 14.63
N ASP A 397 -17.40 -11.51 14.49
CA ASP A 397 -16.93 -12.50 15.45
C ASP A 397 -15.39 -12.54 15.55
N ILE A 398 -14.66 -12.28 14.46
CA ILE A 398 -13.20 -12.27 14.47
C ILE A 398 -12.67 -11.15 15.37
N ASN A 399 -13.18 -9.93 15.20
CA ASN A 399 -12.77 -8.82 16.05
C ASN A 399 -13.32 -8.97 17.48
N LEU A 400 -14.50 -9.58 17.66
CA LEU A 400 -15.03 -9.92 18.98
C LEU A 400 -14.08 -10.88 19.72
N LEU A 401 -13.65 -11.97 19.10
CA LEU A 401 -12.75 -12.95 19.70
C LEU A 401 -11.40 -12.32 20.08
N ARG A 402 -10.95 -11.32 19.36
CA ARG A 402 -9.74 -10.56 19.68
C ARG A 402 -9.89 -9.74 20.97
N VAL A 403 -11.04 -9.07 21.17
CA VAL A 403 -11.21 -8.09 22.25
C VAL A 403 -11.93 -8.63 23.48
N ILE A 404 -12.67 -9.73 23.37
CA ILE A 404 -13.51 -10.25 24.47
C ILE A 404 -12.70 -10.52 25.74
N ASN A 405 -11.43 -10.93 25.62
CA ASN A 405 -10.52 -11.16 26.73
C ASN A 405 -9.25 -10.29 26.69
N THR A 406 -9.31 -9.15 26.00
CA THR A 406 -8.25 -8.15 25.95
C THR A 406 -8.82 -6.77 26.31
N PRO A 407 -8.55 -6.21 27.49
CA PRO A 407 -7.82 -6.77 28.67
C PRO A 407 -8.46 -8.04 29.25
N ARG A 408 -7.66 -8.79 30.05
CA ARG A 408 -8.06 -10.08 30.60
C ARG A 408 -9.34 -9.96 31.46
N ARG A 409 -10.37 -10.75 31.11
CA ARG A 409 -11.67 -10.82 31.83
C ARG A 409 -11.96 -12.21 32.37
N GLY A 410 -11.03 -13.15 32.24
CA GLY A 410 -11.23 -14.54 32.65
C GLY A 410 -12.14 -15.34 31.71
N ILE A 411 -12.43 -14.80 30.50
CA ILE A 411 -13.22 -15.52 29.49
C ILE A 411 -12.26 -16.46 28.76
N GLY A 412 -12.19 -17.69 29.24
CA GLY A 412 -11.31 -18.73 28.72
C GLY A 412 -11.96 -19.59 27.65
N ARG A 413 -11.17 -20.56 27.14
CA ARG A 413 -11.53 -21.46 26.04
C ARG A 413 -12.89 -22.16 26.27
N THR A 414 -13.13 -22.68 27.46
CA THR A 414 -14.39 -23.39 27.79
C THR A 414 -15.63 -22.50 27.69
N THR A 415 -15.51 -21.22 28.02
CA THR A 415 -16.62 -20.26 27.88
C THR A 415 -16.86 -19.94 26.40
N LEU A 416 -15.77 -19.76 25.60
CA LEU A 416 -15.88 -19.55 24.18
C LEU A 416 -16.47 -20.74 23.42
N GLU A 417 -16.11 -21.97 23.81
CA GLU A 417 -16.71 -23.18 23.24
C GLU A 417 -18.22 -23.26 23.52
N LYS A 418 -18.66 -22.88 24.73
CA LYS A 418 -20.09 -22.77 25.05
C LYS A 418 -20.77 -21.66 24.22
N MET A 419 -20.14 -20.50 24.07
CA MET A 419 -20.68 -19.42 23.23
C MET A 419 -20.85 -19.88 21.77
N ARG A 420 -19.88 -20.58 21.21
CA ARG A 420 -19.97 -21.15 19.85
C ARG A 420 -21.15 -22.11 19.74
N LYS A 421 -21.29 -23.02 20.69
CA LYS A 421 -22.42 -23.95 20.71
C LYS A 421 -23.76 -23.21 20.71
N VAL A 422 -23.93 -22.20 21.55
CA VAL A 422 -25.15 -21.38 21.58
C VAL A 422 -25.35 -20.63 20.28
N ALA A 423 -24.28 -20.09 19.68
CA ALA A 423 -24.34 -19.42 18.39
C ALA A 423 -24.79 -20.34 17.26
N ASP A 424 -24.25 -21.58 17.23
CA ASP A 424 -24.64 -22.64 16.28
C ASP A 424 -26.07 -23.07 16.45
N ASP A 425 -26.50 -23.39 17.71
CA ASP A 425 -27.84 -23.82 18.02
C ASP A 425 -28.90 -22.77 17.65
N HIS A 426 -28.59 -21.49 17.77
CA HIS A 426 -29.49 -20.36 17.46
C HIS A 426 -29.23 -19.70 16.10
N HIS A 427 -28.25 -20.16 15.33
CA HIS A 427 -27.85 -19.55 14.03
C HIS A 427 -27.61 -18.04 14.12
N CYS A 428 -26.87 -17.60 15.13
CA CYS A 428 -26.60 -16.19 15.41
C CYS A 428 -25.09 -15.91 15.59
N SER A 429 -24.70 -14.62 15.66
CA SER A 429 -23.31 -14.22 15.94
C SER A 429 -22.88 -14.56 17.37
N LEU A 430 -21.57 -14.64 17.61
CA LEU A 430 -21.04 -14.86 18.96
C LEU A 430 -21.45 -13.73 19.93
N TYR A 431 -21.61 -12.51 19.46
CA TYR A 431 -22.13 -11.42 20.29
C TYR A 431 -23.58 -11.64 20.71
N SER A 432 -24.42 -12.11 19.79
CA SER A 432 -25.81 -12.49 20.11
C SER A 432 -25.85 -13.65 21.07
N ALA A 433 -25.03 -14.69 20.87
CA ALA A 433 -24.87 -15.80 21.78
C ALA A 433 -24.39 -15.34 23.17
N LEU A 434 -23.40 -14.46 23.26
CA LEU A 434 -22.94 -13.84 24.50
C LEU A 434 -24.09 -13.13 25.23
N SER A 435 -24.90 -12.37 24.52
CA SER A 435 -26.06 -11.69 25.07
C SER A 435 -27.08 -12.66 25.62
N LEU A 436 -27.43 -13.75 24.91
CA LEU A 436 -28.30 -14.83 25.38
C LEU A 436 -27.74 -15.50 26.64
N MET A 437 -26.45 -15.84 26.64
CA MET A 437 -25.79 -16.47 27.78
C MET A 437 -25.72 -15.55 29.00
N SER A 438 -25.67 -14.24 28.81
CA SER A 438 -25.64 -13.25 29.89
C SER A 438 -26.93 -13.16 30.69
N ILE A 439 -28.05 -13.60 30.14
CA ILE A 439 -29.38 -13.59 30.75
C ILE A 439 -29.95 -14.98 31.02
N ALA A 440 -29.24 -16.04 30.60
CA ALA A 440 -29.70 -17.42 30.77
C ALA A 440 -29.78 -17.79 32.26
N THR A 441 -30.85 -18.50 32.65
CA THR A 441 -31.11 -18.92 34.03
C THR A 441 -30.91 -20.44 34.26
N ASP A 442 -30.40 -21.14 33.25
CA ASP A 442 -30.30 -22.61 33.20
C ASP A 442 -29.09 -23.20 33.94
N GLY A 443 -28.25 -22.37 34.57
CA GLY A 443 -27.10 -22.83 35.35
C GLY A 443 -25.90 -23.33 34.51
N GLN A 444 -25.95 -23.23 33.20
CA GLN A 444 -24.86 -23.69 32.31
C GLN A 444 -23.55 -22.91 32.53
N ILE A 445 -23.64 -21.71 33.08
CA ILE A 445 -22.51 -20.82 33.34
C ILE A 445 -22.51 -20.38 34.80
N LYS A 446 -21.31 -20.30 35.40
CA LYS A 446 -21.14 -19.76 36.76
C LYS A 446 -21.62 -18.33 36.84
N GLU A 447 -22.33 -17.93 37.91
CA GLU A 447 -22.89 -16.59 38.12
C GLU A 447 -21.85 -15.48 37.92
N GLY A 448 -20.61 -15.65 38.39
CA GLY A 448 -19.53 -14.69 38.23
C GLY A 448 -19.15 -14.48 36.76
N MET A 449 -19.13 -15.55 35.96
CA MET A 449 -18.85 -15.45 34.51
C MET A 449 -20.03 -14.79 33.79
N GLN A 450 -21.25 -15.10 34.16
CA GLN A 450 -22.45 -14.50 33.60
C GLN A 450 -22.45 -12.97 33.83
N LYS A 451 -22.09 -12.51 35.03
CA LYS A 451 -21.90 -11.06 35.32
C LYS A 451 -20.83 -10.45 34.44
N THR A 452 -19.75 -11.18 34.19
CA THR A 452 -18.65 -10.71 33.32
C THR A 452 -19.13 -10.54 31.86
N LEU A 453 -19.84 -11.54 31.32
CA LEU A 453 -20.42 -11.50 29.97
C LEU A 453 -21.42 -10.35 29.84
N LYS A 454 -22.31 -10.20 30.82
CA LYS A 454 -23.30 -9.11 30.86
C LYS A 454 -22.62 -7.73 30.85
N ARG A 455 -21.58 -7.54 31.69
CA ARG A 455 -20.84 -6.31 31.75
C ARG A 455 -20.15 -5.96 30.40
N PHE A 456 -19.59 -6.98 29.75
CA PHE A 456 -18.98 -6.79 28.45
C PHE A 456 -20.01 -6.45 27.36
N ALA A 457 -21.17 -7.16 27.35
CA ALA A 457 -22.25 -6.86 26.41
C ALA A 457 -22.76 -5.41 26.60
N SER A 458 -23.00 -5.00 27.86
CA SER A 458 -23.44 -3.65 28.18
C SER A 458 -22.44 -2.59 27.75
N LEU A 459 -21.14 -2.86 27.91
CA LEU A 459 -20.08 -1.96 27.43
C LEU A 459 -20.17 -1.76 25.91
N ILE A 460 -20.25 -2.82 25.14
CA ILE A 460 -20.33 -2.72 23.68
C ILE A 460 -21.58 -1.96 23.23
N GLU A 461 -22.73 -2.25 23.85
CA GLU A 461 -23.99 -1.59 23.54
C GLU A 461 -23.97 -0.08 23.87
N GLU A 462 -23.47 0.27 25.05
CA GLU A 462 -23.34 1.66 25.47
C GLU A 462 -22.46 2.47 24.50
N TYR A 463 -21.29 1.96 24.16
CA TYR A 463 -20.39 2.65 23.23
C TYR A 463 -20.89 2.60 21.77
N HIS A 464 -21.71 1.62 21.40
CA HIS A 464 -22.42 1.64 20.14
C HIS A 464 -23.33 2.88 20.07
N HIS A 465 -24.20 3.08 21.05
CA HIS A 465 -25.05 4.28 21.11
C HIS A 465 -24.22 5.55 21.09
N GLN A 466 -23.22 5.67 21.98
CA GLN A 466 -22.42 6.88 22.08
C GLN A 466 -21.69 7.23 20.76
N LEU A 467 -21.09 6.28 20.06
CA LEU A 467 -20.32 6.53 18.84
C LEU A 467 -21.19 6.82 17.61
N PHE A 468 -22.42 6.32 17.56
CA PHE A 468 -23.33 6.57 16.44
C PHE A 468 -24.23 7.78 16.66
N GLU A 469 -24.68 8.05 17.88
CA GLU A 469 -25.50 9.22 18.19
C GLU A 469 -24.67 10.50 18.24
N THR A 470 -23.43 10.43 18.72
CA THR A 470 -22.51 11.56 18.78
C THR A 470 -21.95 11.87 17.39
N ARG A 471 -22.35 12.99 16.81
CA ARG A 471 -21.83 13.42 15.49
C ARG A 471 -20.46 14.12 15.55
N THR A 472 -20.06 14.57 16.71
CA THR A 472 -18.79 15.26 16.98
C THR A 472 -18.21 14.75 18.29
N GLN A 473 -16.89 14.83 18.47
CA GLN A 473 -16.18 14.39 19.69
C GLN A 473 -16.13 12.85 19.92
N ARG A 474 -16.28 12.03 18.86
CA ARG A 474 -16.09 10.57 18.96
C ARG A 474 -14.69 10.21 19.46
N ASN A 475 -13.70 11.05 19.21
CA ASN A 475 -12.36 10.91 19.78
C ASN A 475 -12.37 10.95 21.32
N MET A 476 -13.26 11.75 21.94
CA MET A 476 -13.41 11.77 23.40
C MET A 476 -14.09 10.48 23.90
N VAL A 477 -15.13 10.03 23.19
CA VAL A 477 -15.79 8.74 23.48
C VAL A 477 -14.76 7.60 23.41
N LEU A 478 -13.89 7.59 22.38
CA LEU A 478 -12.83 6.59 22.27
C LEU A 478 -11.82 6.67 23.43
N ARG A 479 -11.42 7.86 23.86
CA ARG A 479 -10.53 8.04 25.03
C ARG A 479 -11.18 7.50 26.29
N THR A 480 -12.47 7.76 26.50
CA THR A 480 -13.23 7.25 27.65
C THR A 480 -13.30 5.71 27.61
N LEU A 481 -13.59 5.10 26.45
CA LEU A 481 -13.57 3.65 26.26
C LEU A 481 -12.22 3.06 26.66
N ILE A 482 -11.10 3.62 26.16
CA ILE A 482 -9.74 3.13 26.45
C ILE A 482 -9.45 3.17 27.96
N GLN A 483 -9.91 4.22 28.64
CA GLN A 483 -9.77 4.37 30.09
C GLN A 483 -10.65 3.36 30.84
N GLU A 484 -11.91 3.19 30.44
CA GLU A 484 -12.89 2.30 31.11
C GLU A 484 -12.51 0.84 30.98
N ILE A 485 -12.03 0.39 29.81
CA ILE A 485 -11.53 -0.98 29.65
C ILE A 485 -10.22 -1.23 30.41
N GLY A 486 -9.56 -0.17 30.94
CA GLY A 486 -8.34 -0.27 31.71
C GLY A 486 -7.13 -0.70 30.87
N TYR A 487 -7.07 -0.28 29.60
CA TYR A 487 -6.04 -0.77 28.66
C TYR A 487 -4.61 -0.40 29.07
N LYS A 488 -4.41 0.76 29.76
CA LYS A 488 -3.11 1.12 30.30
C LYS A 488 -2.64 0.13 31.38
N ALA A 489 -3.51 -0.19 32.33
CA ALA A 489 -3.19 -1.17 33.38
C ALA A 489 -2.92 -2.58 32.80
N TYR A 490 -3.59 -2.93 31.71
CA TYR A 490 -3.32 -4.16 30.97
C TYR A 490 -1.91 -4.14 30.38
N LEU A 491 -1.47 -3.04 29.76
CA LEU A 491 -0.10 -2.92 29.24
C LEU A 491 0.94 -2.95 30.36
N GLU A 492 0.69 -2.30 31.51
CA GLU A 492 1.56 -2.34 32.68
C GLU A 492 1.74 -3.77 33.21
N ALA A 493 0.66 -4.56 33.20
CA ALA A 493 0.72 -5.97 33.58
C ALA A 493 1.40 -6.88 32.54
N GLU A 494 1.35 -6.53 31.25
CA GLU A 494 2.03 -7.27 30.18
C GLU A 494 3.54 -6.94 30.11
N TYR A 495 3.94 -5.73 30.55
CA TYR A 495 5.31 -5.24 30.49
C TYR A 495 5.75 -4.66 31.85
N PRO A 496 5.78 -5.46 32.93
CA PRO A 496 5.94 -4.96 34.31
C PRO A 496 7.28 -4.25 34.57
N ASP A 497 8.33 -4.63 33.81
CA ASP A 497 9.68 -4.10 34.02
C ASP A 497 10.09 -3.07 32.95
N ASN A 498 9.14 -2.58 32.13
CA ASN A 498 9.48 -1.71 31.00
C ASN A 498 8.48 -0.57 30.80
N GLU A 499 8.56 0.45 31.66
CA GLU A 499 7.71 1.65 31.58
C GLU A 499 7.84 2.38 30.24
N ASN A 500 9.03 2.36 29.61
CA ASN A 500 9.25 2.99 28.30
C ASN A 500 8.42 2.34 27.20
N VAL A 501 8.27 1.01 27.21
CA VAL A 501 7.43 0.29 26.25
C VAL A 501 5.96 0.62 26.46
N VAL A 502 5.51 0.70 27.72
CA VAL A 502 4.14 1.10 28.04
C VAL A 502 3.86 2.53 27.56
N ALA A 503 4.76 3.46 27.86
CA ALA A 503 4.65 4.85 27.43
C ALA A 503 4.62 4.97 25.89
N TYR A 504 5.48 4.24 25.19
CA TYR A 504 5.52 4.21 23.72
C TYR A 504 4.20 3.68 23.13
N LYS A 505 3.66 2.59 23.67
CA LYS A 505 2.39 2.01 23.22
C LYS A 505 1.21 2.95 23.50
N MET A 506 1.16 3.56 24.68
CA MET A 506 0.12 4.55 25.03
C MET A 506 0.22 5.82 24.16
N LYS A 507 1.42 6.24 23.79
CA LYS A 507 1.62 7.32 22.81
C LYS A 507 1.01 6.96 21.45
N GLY A 508 1.18 5.72 20.98
CA GLY A 508 0.53 5.24 19.76
C GLY A 508 -0.99 5.30 19.85
N ILE A 509 -1.57 4.85 20.96
CA ILE A 509 -3.03 4.91 21.19
C ILE A 509 -3.53 6.36 21.22
N THR A 510 -2.78 7.27 21.87
CA THR A 510 -3.11 8.71 21.86
C THR A 510 -3.11 9.26 20.44
N MET A 511 -2.11 8.87 19.63
CA MET A 511 -2.03 9.27 18.22
C MET A 511 -3.24 8.76 17.41
N LEU A 512 -3.73 7.55 17.65
CA LEU A 512 -4.97 7.05 17.03
C LEU A 512 -6.18 7.93 17.36
N CYS A 513 -6.33 8.33 18.63
CA CYS A 513 -7.39 9.25 19.04
C CYS A 513 -7.28 10.63 18.35
N ASP A 514 -6.05 11.14 18.21
CA ASP A 514 -5.79 12.41 17.53
C ASP A 514 -6.04 12.33 16.02
N MET A 515 -5.78 11.18 15.41
CA MET A 515 -6.14 10.92 14.01
C MET A 515 -7.65 10.95 13.81
N LEU A 516 -8.42 10.33 14.71
CA LEU A 516 -9.88 10.41 14.70
C LEU A 516 -10.35 11.84 14.86
N ALA A 517 -9.79 12.61 15.81
CA ALA A 517 -10.14 14.01 16.03
C ALA A 517 -9.86 14.89 14.80
N ARG A 518 -8.73 14.67 14.12
CA ARG A 518 -8.41 15.37 12.86
C ARG A 518 -9.40 15.04 11.75
N TRP A 519 -9.74 13.75 11.63
CA TRP A 519 -10.72 13.30 10.65
C TRP A 519 -12.10 13.91 10.88
N GLU A 520 -12.55 14.02 12.14
CA GLU A 520 -13.83 14.64 12.50
C GLU A 520 -13.88 16.14 12.19
N ARG A 521 -12.75 16.85 12.33
CA ARG A 521 -12.66 18.31 12.04
C ARG A 521 -12.70 18.64 10.55
N ASN A 522 -12.47 17.66 9.69
CA ASN A 522 -12.56 17.89 8.25
C ASN A 522 -14.03 18.09 7.85
N PRO A 523 -14.41 19.26 7.26
CA PRO A 523 -15.78 19.52 6.85
C PRO A 523 -16.37 18.49 5.88
N GLU A 524 -15.54 17.82 5.10
CA GLU A 524 -15.96 16.76 4.19
C GLU A 524 -16.53 15.55 4.94
N ASN A 525 -16.09 15.32 6.17
CA ASN A 525 -16.52 14.21 7.03
C ASN A 525 -17.67 14.59 7.99
N ALA A 526 -18.24 15.78 7.88
CA ALA A 526 -19.27 16.29 8.82
C ALA A 526 -20.52 15.38 8.93
N LYS A 527 -20.81 14.58 7.89
CA LYS A 527 -21.91 13.61 7.86
C LYS A 527 -21.45 12.16 8.01
N ALA A 528 -20.15 11.93 8.12
CA ALA A 528 -19.59 10.60 8.16
C ALA A 528 -19.76 9.94 9.54
N SER A 529 -19.95 8.64 9.57
CA SER A 529 -20.08 7.81 10.76
C SER A 529 -18.73 7.26 11.23
N ILE A 530 -18.67 6.65 12.41
CA ILE A 530 -17.48 5.91 12.85
C ILE A 530 -17.14 4.75 11.87
N PHE A 531 -18.14 4.18 11.23
CA PHE A 531 -17.98 3.16 10.21
C PHE A 531 -17.20 3.67 8.99
N ASP A 532 -17.41 4.92 8.58
CA ASP A 532 -16.65 5.57 7.51
C ASP A 532 -15.18 5.74 7.88
N TYR A 533 -14.90 6.06 9.13
CA TYR A 533 -13.55 6.16 9.64
C TYR A 533 -12.84 4.81 9.65
N LEU A 534 -13.50 3.74 10.11
CA LEU A 534 -12.96 2.39 10.13
C LEU A 534 -12.65 1.87 8.72
N ASN A 535 -13.54 2.10 7.77
CA ASN A 535 -13.32 1.76 6.37
C ASN A 535 -12.12 2.52 5.78
N ARG A 536 -11.98 3.80 6.11
CA ARG A 536 -10.81 4.59 5.72
C ARG A 536 -9.51 4.00 6.28
N ILE A 537 -9.47 3.62 7.55
CA ILE A 537 -8.29 2.99 8.17
C ILE A 537 -7.96 1.68 7.45
N SER A 538 -8.95 0.84 7.21
CA SER A 538 -8.76 -0.45 6.52
C SER A 538 -8.21 -0.27 5.10
N LEU A 539 -8.56 0.81 4.41
CA LEU A 539 -8.11 1.13 3.06
C LEU A 539 -6.82 1.96 3.00
N ALA A 540 -6.43 2.64 4.09
CA ALA A 540 -5.24 3.51 4.12
C ALA A 540 -3.94 2.73 3.90
N GLY A 541 -3.93 1.42 4.17
CA GLY A 541 -2.77 0.58 3.93
C GLY A 541 -1.54 0.99 4.74
N LYS A 542 -0.35 0.69 4.22
CA LYS A 542 0.95 1.00 4.83
C LYS A 542 1.46 2.41 4.49
N GLU A 543 0.58 3.39 4.32
CA GLU A 543 0.98 4.75 3.97
C GLU A 543 1.63 5.45 5.18
N SER A 544 2.86 5.94 4.99
CA SER A 544 3.59 6.75 5.96
C SER A 544 2.94 8.14 6.13
N ASN A 545 3.11 8.74 7.31
CA ASN A 545 2.54 10.07 7.61
C ASN A 545 3.43 11.18 7.01
N PRO A 546 3.00 11.93 5.98
CA PRO A 546 3.86 12.89 5.29
C PRO A 546 4.43 14.00 6.17
N GLN A 547 3.80 14.31 7.31
CA GLN A 547 4.26 15.37 8.21
C GLN A 547 5.41 14.93 9.14
N GLU A 548 5.58 13.62 9.37
CA GLU A 548 6.69 13.07 10.16
C GLU A 548 7.94 12.86 9.31
N ASP A 549 7.82 12.94 7.99
CA ASP A 549 8.83 12.58 7.00
C ASP A 549 9.66 13.76 6.51
N ALA A 550 9.24 14.99 6.81
CA ALA A 550 9.91 16.21 6.36
C ALA A 550 11.35 16.29 6.91
N GLY A 551 12.32 16.33 6.02
CA GLY A 551 13.72 16.52 6.35
C GLY A 551 14.52 15.23 6.67
N LYS A 552 13.95 14.04 6.42
CA LYS A 552 14.63 12.75 6.63
C LYS A 552 15.03 12.11 5.30
N ILE A 553 16.03 11.21 5.35
CA ILE A 553 16.37 10.33 4.24
C ILE A 553 15.29 9.27 4.09
N ALA A 554 14.88 9.04 2.85
CA ALA A 554 14.00 7.93 2.54
C ALA A 554 14.83 6.62 2.39
N LEU A 555 14.63 5.67 3.29
CA LEU A 555 15.21 4.32 3.25
C LEU A 555 14.09 3.32 3.00
N MET A 556 14.10 2.66 1.84
CA MET A 556 12.96 1.86 1.40
C MET A 556 13.30 0.78 0.39
N THR A 557 12.36 -0.14 0.18
CA THR A 557 12.47 -1.07 -0.95
C THR A 557 12.18 -0.35 -2.28
N ILE A 558 12.72 -0.88 -3.39
CA ILE A 558 12.46 -0.37 -4.73
C ILE A 558 10.94 -0.33 -5.03
N HIS A 559 10.18 -1.34 -4.59
CA HIS A 559 8.72 -1.35 -4.76
C HIS A 559 8.03 -0.17 -4.08
N ALA A 560 8.49 0.19 -2.88
CA ALA A 560 7.94 1.32 -2.14
C ALA A 560 8.31 2.68 -2.74
N SER A 561 9.36 2.74 -3.57
CA SER A 561 9.82 3.96 -4.22
C SER A 561 9.01 4.33 -5.46
N LYS A 562 8.11 3.45 -5.93
CA LYS A 562 7.28 3.73 -7.10
C LYS A 562 6.42 4.96 -6.87
N GLY A 563 6.44 5.89 -7.83
CA GLY A 563 5.77 7.20 -7.71
C GLY A 563 6.62 8.29 -7.04
N LEU A 564 7.71 7.93 -6.34
CA LEU A 564 8.63 8.88 -5.72
C LEU A 564 9.79 9.25 -6.65
N GLU A 565 10.56 10.28 -6.25
CA GLU A 565 11.75 10.74 -6.97
C GLU A 565 12.68 11.50 -6.01
N PHE A 566 13.99 11.34 -6.20
CA PHE A 566 15.01 11.93 -5.34
C PHE A 566 16.09 12.59 -6.20
N ASP A 567 16.71 13.64 -5.70
CA ASP A 567 17.82 14.30 -6.39
C ASP A 567 19.01 13.34 -6.56
N THR A 568 19.32 12.61 -5.49
CA THR A 568 20.37 11.59 -5.44
C THR A 568 19.80 10.25 -4.96
N VAL A 569 20.04 9.18 -5.71
CA VAL A 569 19.63 7.81 -5.36
C VAL A 569 20.85 6.93 -5.14
N TYR A 570 20.85 6.22 -4.02
CA TYR A 570 21.73 5.10 -3.73
C TYR A 570 20.96 3.80 -3.91
N LEU A 571 21.44 2.91 -4.79
CA LEU A 571 20.94 1.56 -4.95
C LEU A 571 21.89 0.60 -4.26
N ALA A 572 21.51 0.10 -3.10
CA ALA A 572 22.33 -0.84 -2.33
C ALA A 572 21.92 -2.28 -2.58
N GLY A 573 22.89 -3.18 -2.61
CA GLY A 573 22.66 -4.60 -2.80
C GLY A 573 22.39 -5.00 -4.25
N VAL A 574 23.12 -4.41 -5.21
CA VAL A 574 22.93 -4.71 -6.63
C VAL A 574 23.81 -5.89 -7.03
N GLU A 575 23.44 -7.06 -6.50
CA GLU A 575 24.11 -8.34 -6.77
C GLU A 575 23.12 -9.40 -7.27
N ASP A 576 23.61 -10.38 -8.03
CA ASP A 576 22.82 -11.57 -8.38
C ASP A 576 22.33 -12.27 -7.11
N GLN A 577 21.11 -12.81 -7.12
CA GLN A 577 20.31 -13.33 -6.01
C GLN A 577 19.60 -12.25 -5.16
N TYR A 578 19.99 -10.96 -5.25
CA TYR A 578 19.22 -9.83 -4.73
C TYR A 578 18.52 -9.08 -5.87
N ILE A 579 19.26 -8.65 -6.89
CA ILE A 579 18.73 -8.02 -8.11
C ILE A 579 19.42 -8.66 -9.33
N PRO A 580 18.79 -9.60 -10.06
CA PRO A 580 17.46 -10.19 -9.80
C PRO A 580 17.42 -11.05 -8.53
N HIS A 581 16.22 -11.14 -7.92
CA HIS A 581 16.02 -11.97 -6.74
C HIS A 581 16.20 -13.46 -7.05
N ALA A 582 16.76 -14.24 -6.11
CA ALA A 582 17.07 -15.67 -6.30
C ALA A 582 15.90 -16.49 -6.86
N ARG A 583 14.69 -16.29 -6.31
CA ARG A 583 13.48 -16.98 -6.78
C ARG A 583 13.17 -16.70 -8.26
N ALA A 584 13.40 -15.47 -8.72
CA ALA A 584 13.16 -15.12 -10.11
C ALA A 584 14.17 -15.78 -11.07
N ILE A 585 15.36 -16.09 -10.57
CA ILE A 585 16.39 -16.81 -11.37
C ILE A 585 16.03 -18.30 -11.52
N GLU A 586 15.41 -18.88 -10.50
CA GLU A 586 15.15 -20.32 -10.40
C GLU A 586 13.83 -20.75 -11.07
N ASP A 587 12.80 -19.89 -11.07
CA ASP A 587 11.43 -20.28 -11.42
C ASP A 587 11.11 -20.14 -12.93
N ASP A 588 11.11 -18.92 -13.48
CA ASP A 588 10.62 -18.64 -14.84
C ASP A 588 11.38 -17.46 -15.46
N PRO A 589 11.83 -17.57 -16.73
CA PRO A 589 12.45 -16.44 -17.46
C PRO A 589 11.59 -15.16 -17.46
N ALA A 590 10.25 -15.25 -17.43
CA ALA A 590 9.37 -14.10 -17.35
C ALA A 590 9.56 -13.30 -16.05
N ASN A 591 10.00 -13.95 -14.97
CA ASN A 591 10.31 -13.31 -13.70
C ASN A 591 11.56 -12.43 -13.78
N ILE A 592 12.51 -12.78 -14.65
CA ILE A 592 13.70 -11.93 -14.92
C ILE A 592 13.28 -10.61 -15.56
N ASP A 593 12.30 -10.62 -16.47
CA ASP A 593 11.79 -9.41 -17.09
C ASP A 593 11.10 -8.48 -16.07
N GLU A 594 10.41 -9.04 -15.06
CA GLU A 594 9.85 -8.23 -13.97
C GLU A 594 10.94 -7.65 -13.06
N GLU A 595 11.96 -8.42 -12.71
CA GLU A 595 13.12 -7.91 -11.94
C GLU A 595 13.89 -6.82 -12.72
N ARG A 596 13.96 -6.94 -14.06
CA ARG A 596 14.55 -5.89 -14.91
C ARG A 596 13.70 -4.63 -14.90
N ARG A 597 12.35 -4.74 -14.93
CA ARG A 597 11.45 -3.58 -14.74
C ARG A 597 11.64 -2.96 -13.35
N LEU A 598 11.85 -3.79 -12.33
CA LEU A 598 12.10 -3.30 -10.98
C LEU A 598 13.41 -2.49 -10.92
N PHE A 599 14.46 -2.97 -11.55
CA PHE A 599 15.72 -2.24 -11.63
C PHE A 599 15.60 -0.97 -12.47
N TYR A 600 14.85 -1.01 -13.56
CA TYR A 600 14.49 0.18 -14.36
C TYR A 600 13.72 1.21 -13.51
N VAL A 601 12.76 0.77 -12.69
CA VAL A 601 12.06 1.65 -11.75
C VAL A 601 13.05 2.31 -10.80
N ALA A 602 13.98 1.53 -10.22
CA ALA A 602 14.99 2.06 -9.29
C ALA A 602 15.87 3.15 -9.93
N ILE A 603 16.43 2.89 -11.12
CA ILE A 603 17.25 3.84 -11.89
C ILE A 603 16.46 5.13 -12.14
N THR A 604 15.20 5.02 -12.57
CA THR A 604 14.35 6.17 -12.93
C THR A 604 13.81 6.94 -11.73
N ARG A 605 14.18 6.59 -10.50
CA ARG A 605 13.89 7.42 -9.30
C ARG A 605 14.88 8.56 -9.15
N ALA A 606 16.07 8.45 -9.73
CA ALA A 606 17.10 9.48 -9.66
C ALA A 606 16.80 10.66 -10.61
N ARG A 607 16.96 11.87 -10.09
CA ARG A 607 16.88 13.11 -10.87
C ARG A 607 18.24 13.48 -11.45
N ARG A 608 19.28 13.55 -10.62
CA ARG A 608 20.61 14.06 -11.00
C ARG A 608 21.73 13.06 -10.82
N SER A 609 21.72 12.35 -9.70
CA SER A 609 22.82 11.46 -9.33
C SER A 609 22.33 10.06 -8.98
N LEU A 610 23.00 9.05 -9.54
CA LEU A 610 22.75 7.65 -9.25
C LEU A 610 24.06 7.00 -8.84
N ILE A 611 24.02 6.36 -7.65
CA ILE A 611 25.12 5.57 -7.10
C ILE A 611 24.62 4.13 -6.96
N ILE A 612 25.34 3.18 -7.51
CA ILE A 612 25.02 1.75 -7.43
C ILE A 612 26.10 1.07 -6.61
N SER A 613 25.69 0.25 -5.66
CA SER A 613 26.58 -0.48 -4.77
C SER A 613 26.43 -1.99 -4.94
N SER A 614 27.56 -2.69 -5.06
CA SER A 614 27.66 -4.14 -5.16
C SER A 614 28.80 -4.63 -4.27
N CYS A 615 28.48 -5.36 -3.20
CA CYS A 615 29.49 -5.86 -2.25
C CYS A 615 30.24 -7.08 -2.76
N GLU A 616 31.49 -7.27 -2.34
CA GLU A 616 32.25 -8.50 -2.58
C GLU A 616 31.67 -9.68 -1.80
N LYS A 617 31.19 -9.42 -0.58
CA LYS A 617 30.61 -10.45 0.30
C LYS A 617 29.34 -9.95 0.99
N ARG A 618 28.41 -10.85 1.27
CA ARG A 618 27.18 -10.60 2.03
C ARG A 618 27.02 -11.60 3.18
N LYS A 619 26.47 -11.14 4.29
CA LYS A 619 26.06 -12.02 5.37
C LYS A 619 24.77 -12.75 5.02
N LYS A 620 24.79 -14.08 5.13
CA LYS A 620 23.62 -14.95 4.98
C LYS A 620 23.47 -15.80 6.26
N GLY A 621 22.68 -15.31 7.21
CA GLY A 621 22.65 -15.84 8.58
C GLY A 621 23.95 -15.55 9.31
N HIS A 622 24.70 -16.58 9.68
CA HIS A 622 26.00 -16.47 10.36
C HIS A 622 27.22 -16.54 9.41
N ASP A 623 26.98 -16.86 8.13
CA ASP A 623 28.05 -17.06 7.15
C ASP A 623 28.23 -15.84 6.24
N GLU A 624 29.47 -15.57 5.83
CA GLU A 624 29.80 -14.63 4.77
C GLU A 624 29.88 -15.40 3.43
N VAL A 625 29.09 -14.98 2.47
CA VAL A 625 29.03 -15.56 1.12
C VAL A 625 29.56 -14.56 0.11
N THR A 626 30.43 -14.98 -0.80
CA THR A 626 30.88 -14.16 -1.92
C THR A 626 29.70 -13.82 -2.81
N SER A 627 29.55 -12.54 -3.15
CA SER A 627 28.51 -12.02 -4.03
C SER A 627 29.08 -11.77 -5.42
N LEU A 628 28.22 -11.89 -6.43
CA LEU A 628 28.52 -11.51 -7.81
C LEU A 628 27.73 -10.24 -8.14
N PRO A 629 28.33 -9.23 -8.81
CA PRO A 629 27.59 -8.08 -9.31
C PRO A 629 26.37 -8.54 -10.13
N SER A 630 25.31 -7.76 -10.07
CA SER A 630 24.09 -8.04 -10.81
C SER A 630 24.36 -8.17 -12.31
N ARG A 631 23.83 -9.22 -12.93
CA ARG A 631 23.87 -9.41 -14.39
C ARG A 631 23.27 -8.24 -15.17
N PHE A 632 22.36 -7.49 -14.56
CA PHE A 632 21.76 -6.30 -15.18
C PHE A 632 22.74 -5.15 -15.39
N LEU A 633 23.86 -5.11 -14.68
CA LEU A 633 24.91 -4.13 -14.91
C LEU A 633 25.61 -4.33 -16.27
N GLU A 634 25.67 -5.59 -16.77
CA GLU A 634 26.22 -5.88 -18.08
C GLU A 634 25.32 -5.42 -19.25
N GLU A 635 24.03 -5.21 -18.96
CA GLU A 635 23.04 -4.71 -19.94
C GLU A 635 23.11 -3.18 -20.13
N ILE A 636 23.88 -2.50 -19.29
CA ILE A 636 24.08 -1.04 -19.33
C ILE A 636 25.47 -0.75 -19.94
N PRO A 637 25.57 0.20 -20.90
CA PRO A 637 26.85 0.54 -21.51
C PRO A 637 27.90 0.99 -20.48
N LYS A 638 29.06 0.35 -20.46
CA LYS A 638 30.15 0.65 -19.51
C LYS A 638 30.59 2.11 -19.54
N ALA A 639 30.47 2.79 -20.66
CA ALA A 639 30.80 4.21 -20.80
C ALA A 639 29.91 5.16 -19.97
N LEU A 640 28.79 4.67 -19.41
CA LEU A 640 27.90 5.43 -18.54
C LEU A 640 28.32 5.34 -17.07
N PHE A 641 29.18 4.39 -16.74
CA PHE A 641 29.68 4.21 -15.38
C PHE A 641 30.98 4.99 -15.12
N ASP A 642 31.10 5.50 -13.92
CA ASP A 642 32.35 5.90 -13.28
C ASP A 642 32.60 4.87 -12.15
N GLU A 643 33.43 3.88 -12.46
CA GLU A 643 33.74 2.80 -11.57
C GLU A 643 34.88 3.25 -10.64
N GLU A 644 34.63 3.28 -9.35
CA GLU A 644 35.67 3.56 -8.38
C GLU A 644 36.65 2.38 -8.31
N ASP A 645 37.85 2.60 -8.82
CA ASP A 645 38.96 1.66 -8.64
C ASP A 645 39.33 1.60 -7.13
N PRO A 646 39.15 0.45 -6.44
CA PRO A 646 39.51 0.31 -5.02
C PRO A 646 41.00 0.61 -4.76
N ALA A 647 41.83 0.52 -5.80
CA ALA A 647 43.26 0.84 -5.74
C ALA A 647 43.57 2.34 -5.94
N LYS A 648 42.58 3.15 -6.30
CA LYS A 648 42.77 4.59 -6.49
C LYS A 648 42.90 5.27 -5.12
N GLN A 649 44.12 5.66 -4.77
CA GLN A 649 44.38 6.47 -3.58
C GLN A 649 43.45 7.70 -3.59
N LEU A 650 42.72 7.89 -2.50
CA LEU A 650 41.91 9.08 -2.25
C LEU A 650 42.72 10.34 -2.60
N SER A 651 42.15 11.27 -3.31
CA SER A 651 42.80 12.54 -3.57
C SER A 651 43.16 13.24 -2.24
N SER A 652 44.20 14.06 -2.25
CA SER A 652 44.63 14.79 -1.03
C SER A 652 43.46 15.59 -0.40
N GLU A 653 42.52 16.10 -1.21
CA GLU A 653 41.29 16.77 -0.75
C GLU A 653 40.35 15.80 -0.03
N GLN A 654 40.08 14.62 -0.62
CA GLN A 654 39.23 13.59 -0.02
C GLN A 654 39.80 13.03 1.28
N VAL A 655 41.12 12.90 1.37
CA VAL A 655 41.82 12.51 2.61
C VAL A 655 41.66 13.59 3.69
N VAL A 656 41.81 14.86 3.31
CA VAL A 656 41.62 16.01 4.22
C VAL A 656 40.16 16.08 4.72
N ASP A 657 39.20 15.90 3.84
CA ASP A 657 37.78 15.91 4.21
C ASP A 657 37.43 14.72 5.14
N LYS A 658 37.94 13.50 4.86
CA LYS A 658 37.81 12.35 5.78
C LYS A 658 38.45 12.58 7.14
N LEU A 659 39.63 13.13 7.16
CA LEU A 659 40.38 13.46 8.41
C LEU A 659 39.65 14.56 9.22
N ARG A 660 39.05 15.55 8.54
CA ARG A 660 38.29 16.59 9.22
C ARG A 660 37.00 16.04 9.83
N LEU A 661 36.26 15.19 9.13
CA LEU A 661 35.10 14.46 9.69
C LEU A 661 35.45 13.56 10.86
N LEU A 662 36.60 12.86 10.81
CA LEU A 662 37.11 12.04 11.90
C LEU A 662 37.44 12.90 13.15
N ARG A 663 38.06 14.07 12.96
CA ARG A 663 38.34 15.02 14.03
C ARG A 663 37.08 15.59 14.67
N GLU A 664 36.06 15.93 13.88
CA GLU A 664 34.77 16.39 14.38
C GLU A 664 34.04 15.30 15.20
N ARG A 665 34.13 14.03 14.74
CA ARG A 665 33.59 12.88 15.51
C ARG A 665 34.32 12.65 16.84
N LEU A 666 35.61 12.75 16.83
CA LEU A 666 36.41 12.61 18.08
C LEU A 666 36.13 13.78 19.05
N ALA A 667 35.96 14.99 18.56
CA ALA A 667 35.57 16.14 19.36
C ALA A 667 34.16 16.00 19.94
N ALA A 668 33.17 15.52 19.16
CA ALA A 668 31.82 15.26 19.64
C ALA A 668 31.74 14.13 20.68
N ARG A 669 32.62 13.11 20.59
CA ARG A 669 32.73 12.02 21.59
C ARG A 669 33.36 12.44 22.91
N ASN A 670 34.21 13.48 22.91
CA ASN A 670 34.89 13.98 24.10
C ASN A 670 34.09 15.11 24.80
N SER A 671 32.95 15.53 24.23
CA SER A 671 32.07 16.59 24.79
C SER A 671 30.73 16.05 25.30
N GLY A 672 30.53 14.76 25.36
CA GLY A 672 29.42 14.03 26.00
C GLY A 672 30.02 13.06 27.01
#